data_dcaf722a8d13c9f9e19baba63cc45adc
#
_entry.id   dcaf722a8d13c9f9e19baba63cc45adc
#
_cell.length_a   1.000
_cell.length_b   1.000
_cell.length_c   1.000
_cell.angle_alpha   90.00
_cell.angle_beta   90.00
_cell.angle_gamma   90.00
#
_symmetry.space_group_name_H-M   'P 1'
#
loop_
_entity.id
_entity.type
_entity.pdbx_description
1 polymer ?
#
loop_
_entity_poly.entity_id
_entity_poly.type
_entity_poly.pdbx_seq_one_letter_code
_entity_poly.pdbx_strand_id
1 'polypeptide(L)'
;MPLIAQNATISGTVSHSLGKASSANVYLKGTTIGTTTDNNGSFILSNIPTGNYVIVASFVTYESDEKNLSIKSNDNIEINFFLNRDQKKMKEVVVTGTMKPVSRLESPVPVEVFTARFFKSNPTPSIFEALQNINGVRPQVNCAICNTGDIHINGLEGSYTMVLIDGMPIVSGLSTVYGLNGIPQSLIERVEIVKGPASTLYGSEAVGGLINVITKKITNAPIISADIFDTSWGELNIDVAAKFSVGLRSESLLGMNYFKFNQRIDNDDDNFTDVALQDRISIFNKWNFKRKDNRIFTIAGRYVFEDRFGGDKDWNPKFRGSDIIYGESIWTNRWEVFGAYQLPTKERMILQFSANNHDQNSVYGNTRYIADQKIGFGQLTWYKTLSTKHDLLAGLTMRYTYYDDNTTATEISNIENKENVPTHTRLPGIFFQDEITLNESNKILFGMRYDYNSIHGSIYTPRFNYKWNSEDKKNILRVSLGTGYRVANVFTEDHAALTGAREVVLLSDLNPETSYNGNINYVKKMFTKNDLLLSIDSSVFYTYFNNKIIPDYDTDTSKIIYDNLSGYAVSQGISANFDIVFKELKILAGVTAMEVFSVQNSVKERQELTERFTGTWSIGYNFDDIGLSIDYTGNIYSPMILPTQTTEDFLDPRPSKSPWFSIQNIQLTKKIGDEMELYFGIKNLLDWTPWESLEGLPYLGNTNDPFEQNTTPNSLVFDPAYVYGPNQGIRGFLGIRYTLDK
;
A
#
# COMPACT_ATOMS: atom_id res chain seq x y z
N MET A 1 48.50 -50.62 -17.22
CA MET A 1 47.59 -50.95 -16.13
C MET A 1 46.58 -49.78 -16.06
N PRO A 2 45.25 -50.03 -16.20
CA PRO A 2 44.28 -49.00 -15.97
C PRO A 2 44.29 -48.67 -14.47
N LEU A 3 44.52 -47.42 -14.12
CA LEU A 3 44.28 -46.91 -12.76
C LEU A 3 42.79 -47.14 -12.46
N ILE A 4 42.51 -48.08 -11.59
CA ILE A 4 41.18 -48.27 -10.99
C ILE A 4 40.98 -47.04 -10.12
N ALA A 5 40.16 -46.14 -10.56
CA ALA A 5 39.71 -44.98 -9.75
C ALA A 5 38.98 -45.58 -8.52
N GLN A 6 39.64 -45.52 -7.38
CA GLN A 6 39.06 -45.95 -6.10
C GLN A 6 38.14 -44.85 -5.63
N ASN A 7 36.85 -45.01 -5.89
CA ASN A 7 35.82 -44.00 -5.62
C ASN A 7 35.19 -44.20 -4.24
N ALA A 8 35.02 -43.12 -3.50
CA ALA A 8 34.33 -43.12 -2.21
C ALA A 8 32.81 -43.08 -2.36
N THR A 9 32.11 -43.46 -1.30
CA THR A 9 30.66 -43.43 -1.21
C THR A 9 30.26 -42.61 0.04
N ILE A 10 29.26 -41.75 -0.12
CA ILE A 10 28.62 -41.06 1.00
C ILE A 10 27.17 -41.53 1.06
N SER A 11 26.73 -41.96 2.24
CA SER A 11 25.35 -42.32 2.51
C SER A 11 24.83 -41.63 3.75
N GLY A 12 23.54 -41.60 3.93
CA GLY A 12 22.94 -41.05 5.14
C GLY A 12 21.47 -40.75 5.01
N THR A 13 20.97 -39.98 5.95
CA THR A 13 19.56 -39.55 5.98
C THR A 13 19.41 -38.07 6.10
N VAL A 14 18.36 -37.52 5.48
CA VAL A 14 17.90 -36.17 5.69
C VAL A 14 16.58 -36.22 6.43
N SER A 15 16.49 -35.46 7.53
CA SER A 15 15.31 -35.40 8.38
C SER A 15 15.01 -33.95 8.78
N HIS A 16 13.83 -33.70 9.24
CA HIS A 16 13.39 -32.41 9.76
C HIS A 16 12.42 -32.60 10.96
N SER A 17 11.99 -31.52 11.57
CA SER A 17 11.13 -31.52 12.77
C SER A 17 9.81 -32.31 12.64
N LEU A 18 9.36 -32.60 11.41
CA LEU A 18 8.12 -33.34 11.12
C LEU A 18 8.38 -34.77 10.65
N GLY A 19 9.65 -35.24 10.55
CA GLY A 19 9.99 -36.61 10.14
C GLY A 19 11.10 -36.65 9.10
N LYS A 20 11.03 -37.62 8.20
CA LYS A 20 12.01 -37.86 7.13
C LYS A 20 11.76 -36.95 5.94
N ALA A 21 12.80 -36.36 5.36
CA ALA A 21 12.69 -35.48 4.19
C ALA A 21 12.77 -36.37 2.92
N SER A 22 11.63 -36.69 2.32
CA SER A 22 11.56 -37.34 1.01
C SER A 22 11.79 -36.31 -0.11
N SER A 23 12.57 -36.68 -1.14
CA SER A 23 12.93 -35.81 -2.28
C SER A 23 13.74 -34.57 -1.89
N ALA A 24 14.48 -34.59 -0.77
CA ALA A 24 15.46 -33.58 -0.47
C ALA A 24 16.67 -33.72 -1.38
N ASN A 25 17.21 -32.62 -1.90
CA ASN A 25 18.43 -32.64 -2.72
C ASN A 25 19.66 -32.76 -1.83
N VAL A 26 20.57 -33.64 -2.18
CA VAL A 26 21.89 -33.79 -1.54
C VAL A 26 22.96 -33.76 -2.63
N TYR A 27 23.90 -32.80 -2.55
CA TYR A 27 24.89 -32.61 -3.59
C TYR A 27 26.22 -32.06 -3.04
N LEU A 28 27.28 -32.28 -3.81
CA LEU A 28 28.59 -31.70 -3.52
C LEU A 28 28.72 -30.34 -4.22
N LYS A 29 28.85 -29.28 -3.43
CA LYS A 29 28.89 -27.87 -3.88
C LYS A 29 30.01 -27.64 -4.91
N GLY A 30 29.69 -27.04 -6.05
CA GLY A 30 30.61 -26.76 -7.13
C GLY A 30 30.93 -27.99 -8.03
N THR A 31 30.16 -29.07 -7.91
CA THR A 31 30.29 -30.27 -8.76
C THR A 31 28.95 -30.68 -9.38
N THR A 32 28.95 -31.63 -10.28
CA THR A 32 27.75 -32.24 -10.84
C THR A 32 27.30 -33.52 -10.06
N ILE A 33 27.89 -33.79 -8.90
CA ILE A 33 27.62 -34.98 -8.09
C ILE A 33 26.50 -34.64 -7.09
N GLY A 34 25.34 -35.23 -7.29
CA GLY A 34 24.16 -35.03 -6.43
C GLY A 34 23.16 -36.14 -6.59
N THR A 35 22.23 -36.23 -5.64
CA THR A 35 21.11 -37.16 -5.60
C THR A 35 19.93 -36.57 -4.85
N THR A 36 18.79 -37.23 -4.87
CA THR A 36 17.63 -36.93 -4.03
C THR A 36 17.40 -38.06 -3.02
N THR A 37 16.83 -37.69 -1.86
CA THR A 37 16.46 -38.70 -0.86
C THR A 37 15.24 -39.51 -1.30
N ASP A 38 15.19 -40.76 -0.86
CA ASP A 38 14.04 -41.65 -1.01
C ASP A 38 12.90 -41.31 -0.04
N ASN A 39 11.83 -42.12 -0.03
CA ASN A 39 10.66 -41.92 0.86
C ASN A 39 11.00 -42.08 2.35
N ASN A 40 12.14 -42.66 2.70
CA ASN A 40 12.63 -42.77 4.06
C ASN A 40 13.63 -41.66 4.42
N GLY A 41 13.83 -40.70 3.52
CA GLY A 41 14.80 -39.63 3.68
C GLY A 41 16.24 -40.10 3.49
N SER A 42 16.49 -41.30 2.95
CA SER A 42 17.84 -41.87 2.78
C SER A 42 18.43 -41.49 1.43
N PHE A 43 19.74 -41.27 1.38
CA PHE A 43 20.47 -40.95 0.16
C PHE A 43 21.78 -41.71 0.06
N ILE A 44 22.26 -41.92 -1.16
CA ILE A 44 23.58 -42.47 -1.47
C ILE A 44 24.18 -41.67 -2.62
N LEU A 45 25.37 -41.14 -2.42
CA LEU A 45 26.25 -40.56 -3.43
C LEU A 45 27.42 -41.53 -3.68
N SER A 46 27.58 -42.01 -4.87
CA SER A 46 28.62 -42.98 -5.26
C SER A 46 29.61 -42.37 -6.24
N ASN A 47 30.78 -43.00 -6.38
CA ASN A 47 31.80 -42.62 -7.34
C ASN A 47 32.41 -41.24 -7.10
N ILE A 48 32.62 -40.87 -5.82
CA ILE A 48 33.14 -39.57 -5.45
C ILE A 48 34.68 -39.62 -5.50
N PRO A 49 35.32 -38.72 -6.28
CA PRO A 49 36.79 -38.63 -6.29
C PRO A 49 37.36 -38.18 -4.96
N THR A 50 38.61 -38.51 -4.67
CA THR A 50 39.32 -37.98 -3.50
C THR A 50 39.46 -36.47 -3.56
N GLY A 51 39.21 -35.80 -2.44
CA GLY A 51 39.25 -34.34 -2.36
C GLY A 51 38.57 -33.75 -1.13
N ASN A 52 38.61 -32.43 -1.02
CA ASN A 52 37.86 -31.69 -0.01
C ASN A 52 36.58 -31.14 -0.65
N TYR A 53 35.44 -31.40 -0.04
CA TYR A 53 34.13 -31.06 -0.55
C TYR A 53 33.28 -30.40 0.54
N VAL A 54 32.29 -29.64 0.10
CA VAL A 54 31.17 -29.23 0.92
C VAL A 54 29.96 -30.00 0.44
N ILE A 55 29.41 -30.88 1.27
CA ILE A 55 28.13 -31.55 0.98
C ILE A 55 26.99 -30.70 1.52
N VAL A 56 25.98 -30.50 0.71
CA VAL A 56 24.80 -29.66 0.99
C VAL A 56 23.57 -30.54 0.93
N ALA A 57 22.75 -30.48 1.97
CA ALA A 57 21.39 -31.00 1.93
C ALA A 57 20.41 -29.82 1.87
N SER A 58 19.48 -29.81 0.93
CA SER A 58 18.46 -28.79 0.76
C SER A 58 17.09 -29.43 0.52
N PHE A 59 16.07 -28.83 1.15
CA PHE A 59 14.69 -29.26 1.00
C PHE A 59 13.78 -28.03 0.96
N VAL A 60 12.72 -28.11 0.19
CA VAL A 60 11.79 -26.97 0.01
C VAL A 60 11.26 -26.53 1.38
N THR A 61 11.31 -25.21 1.67
CA THR A 61 10.90 -24.59 2.95
C THR A 61 11.82 -24.82 4.15
N TYR A 62 13.00 -25.44 3.96
CA TYR A 62 13.99 -25.67 5.02
C TYR A 62 15.31 -24.93 4.70
N GLU A 63 16.05 -24.54 5.73
CA GLU A 63 17.42 -24.01 5.59
C GLU A 63 18.33 -25.14 5.11
N SER A 64 19.13 -24.87 4.08
CA SER A 64 20.14 -25.83 3.63
C SER A 64 21.20 -26.00 4.75
N ASP A 65 21.58 -27.22 5.03
CA ASP A 65 22.67 -27.55 5.95
C ASP A 65 23.90 -27.95 5.13
N GLU A 66 25.05 -27.37 5.46
CA GLU A 66 26.33 -27.59 4.77
C GLU A 66 27.34 -28.22 5.72
N LYS A 67 28.05 -29.29 5.25
CA LYS A 67 29.14 -29.93 6.02
C LYS A 67 30.39 -30.07 5.20
N ASN A 68 31.54 -29.72 5.78
CA ASN A 68 32.84 -29.89 5.15
C ASN A 68 33.30 -31.35 5.27
N LEU A 69 33.81 -31.92 4.17
CA LEU A 69 34.30 -33.29 4.09
C LEU A 69 35.66 -33.35 3.43
N SER A 70 36.50 -34.19 3.98
CA SER A 70 37.76 -34.62 3.33
C SER A 70 37.65 -36.10 2.97
N ILE A 71 37.62 -36.41 1.68
CA ILE A 71 37.35 -37.73 1.14
C ILE A 71 38.65 -38.34 0.67
N LYS A 72 38.95 -39.55 1.20
CA LYS A 72 40.06 -40.40 0.79
C LYS A 72 39.57 -41.54 -0.10
N SER A 73 40.50 -42.22 -0.74
CA SER A 73 40.21 -43.37 -1.59
C SER A 73 39.49 -44.49 -0.80
N ASN A 74 38.38 -45.00 -1.32
CA ASN A 74 37.53 -46.04 -0.73
C ASN A 74 36.84 -45.68 0.59
N ASP A 75 36.71 -44.39 0.92
CA ASP A 75 35.96 -43.98 2.10
C ASP A 75 34.47 -44.33 1.94
N ASN A 76 33.89 -44.88 3.00
CA ASN A 76 32.45 -45.00 3.18
C ASN A 76 32.05 -44.08 4.34
N ILE A 77 31.46 -42.95 3.99
CA ILE A 77 31.15 -41.93 4.98
C ILE A 77 29.65 -41.91 5.19
N GLU A 78 29.20 -42.00 6.43
CA GLU A 78 27.81 -41.81 6.79
C GLU A 78 27.58 -40.40 7.34
N ILE A 79 26.60 -39.65 6.75
CA ILE A 79 26.29 -38.29 7.13
C ILE A 79 24.79 -38.11 7.20
N ASN A 80 24.33 -37.71 8.36
CA ASN A 80 22.93 -37.43 8.58
C ASN A 80 22.72 -35.89 8.70
N PHE A 81 21.68 -35.36 8.03
CA PHE A 81 21.28 -33.99 8.06
C PHE A 81 19.97 -33.84 8.86
N PHE A 82 19.90 -32.78 9.66
CA PHE A 82 18.67 -32.37 10.28
C PHE A 82 18.38 -30.95 9.83
N LEU A 83 17.46 -30.82 8.88
CA LEU A 83 17.11 -29.53 8.31
C LEU A 83 16.16 -28.78 9.24
N ASN A 84 16.56 -27.59 9.62
CA ASN A 84 15.68 -26.65 10.31
C ASN A 84 14.81 -25.92 9.27
N ARG A 85 13.56 -25.68 9.61
CA ARG A 85 12.72 -24.86 8.74
C ARG A 85 13.39 -23.53 8.49
N ASP A 86 13.32 -23.06 7.24
CA ASP A 86 13.82 -21.74 6.85
C ASP A 86 13.03 -20.65 7.59
N GLN A 87 13.53 -20.36 8.79
CA GLN A 87 12.97 -19.30 9.63
C GLN A 87 13.23 -17.90 9.03
N LYS A 88 14.12 -17.77 8.03
CA LYS A 88 14.36 -16.49 7.35
C LYS A 88 13.17 -16.09 6.50
N LYS A 89 12.48 -17.03 5.86
CA LYS A 89 11.20 -16.78 5.21
C LYS A 89 10.04 -16.50 6.19
N MET A 90 10.20 -16.86 7.47
CA MET A 90 9.23 -16.57 8.55
C MET A 90 9.58 -15.33 9.36
N LYS A 91 10.78 -14.77 9.22
CA LYS A 91 11.24 -13.54 9.90
C LYS A 91 11.13 -12.33 8.97
N GLU A 92 9.93 -12.06 8.48
CA GLU A 92 9.69 -10.74 7.87
C GLU A 92 9.93 -9.68 8.93
N VAL A 93 10.94 -8.85 8.69
CA VAL A 93 11.25 -7.73 9.58
C VAL A 93 10.36 -6.56 9.21
N VAL A 94 9.63 -6.05 10.17
CA VAL A 94 8.78 -4.85 10.03
C VAL A 94 9.34 -3.71 10.87
N VAL A 95 9.10 -2.50 10.43
CA VAL A 95 9.56 -1.29 11.13
C VAL A 95 8.39 -0.39 11.55
N THR A 96 7.27 -0.50 10.86
CA THR A 96 6.16 0.45 10.92
C THR A 96 5.43 0.43 12.27
N GLY A 97 5.20 -0.73 12.84
CA GLY A 97 4.42 -0.83 14.09
C GLY A 97 5.06 -0.22 15.32
N THR A 98 6.40 -0.21 15.38
CA THR A 98 7.17 0.19 16.59
C THR A 98 8.30 1.18 16.31
N MET A 99 8.50 1.62 15.08
CA MET A 99 9.66 2.40 14.59
C MET A 99 11.01 1.69 14.83
N LYS A 100 10.99 0.39 15.08
CA LYS A 100 12.18 -0.46 15.26
C LYS A 100 12.08 -1.66 14.31
N PRO A 101 13.21 -2.12 13.76
CA PRO A 101 13.24 -3.39 13.04
C PRO A 101 12.96 -4.56 13.99
N VAL A 102 11.79 -5.16 13.86
CA VAL A 102 11.39 -6.35 14.65
C VAL A 102 10.82 -7.41 13.72
N SER A 103 10.90 -8.67 14.11
CA SER A 103 10.18 -9.71 13.37
C SER A 103 8.66 -9.43 13.42
N ARG A 104 7.95 -9.56 12.30
CA ARG A 104 6.49 -9.41 12.23
C ARG A 104 5.75 -10.15 13.35
N LEU A 105 6.20 -11.35 13.67
CA LEU A 105 5.59 -12.17 14.72
C LEU A 105 5.90 -11.65 16.14
N GLU A 106 7.03 -10.98 16.33
CA GLU A 106 7.43 -10.41 17.62
C GLU A 106 6.88 -9.00 17.84
N SER A 107 6.38 -8.34 16.80
CA SER A 107 5.76 -7.03 16.92
C SER A 107 4.50 -7.09 17.80
N PRO A 108 4.36 -6.21 18.81
CA PRO A 108 3.13 -6.08 19.58
C PRO A 108 2.00 -5.39 18.80
N VAL A 109 2.32 -4.73 17.69
CA VAL A 109 1.36 -4.12 16.75
C VAL A 109 1.20 -5.03 15.55
N PRO A 110 -0.03 -5.37 15.11
CA PRO A 110 -0.24 -6.14 13.90
C PRO A 110 0.21 -5.33 12.67
N VAL A 111 1.08 -5.94 11.85
CA VAL A 111 1.58 -5.35 10.59
C VAL A 111 1.42 -6.39 9.49
N GLU A 112 0.72 -6.04 8.45
CA GLU A 112 0.66 -6.83 7.21
C GLU A 112 1.82 -6.44 6.30
N VAL A 113 2.37 -7.42 5.56
CA VAL A 113 3.54 -7.21 4.70
C VAL A 113 3.26 -7.80 3.33
N PHE A 114 3.38 -6.97 2.31
CA PHE A 114 3.24 -7.35 0.91
C PHE A 114 4.56 -7.10 0.18
N THR A 115 5.17 -8.16 -0.32
CA THR A 115 6.48 -8.09 -0.99
C THR A 115 6.34 -7.67 -2.45
N ALA A 116 7.45 -7.27 -3.09
CA ALA A 116 7.47 -6.94 -4.51
C ALA A 116 6.89 -8.07 -5.41
N ARG A 117 7.01 -9.35 -5.00
CA ARG A 117 6.41 -10.47 -5.74
C ARG A 117 4.88 -10.41 -5.78
N PHE A 118 4.23 -9.96 -4.71
CA PHE A 118 2.77 -9.78 -4.67
C PHE A 118 2.32 -8.78 -5.73
N PHE A 119 3.02 -7.65 -5.86
CA PHE A 119 2.69 -6.63 -6.85
C PHE A 119 2.98 -7.06 -8.28
N LYS A 120 3.99 -7.93 -8.49
CA LYS A 120 4.30 -8.49 -9.81
C LYS A 120 3.25 -9.47 -10.35
N SER A 121 2.40 -10.06 -9.50
CA SER A 121 1.34 -11.00 -9.91
C SER A 121 0.14 -10.31 -10.58
N ASN A 122 0.02 -8.99 -10.45
CA ASN A 122 -0.95 -8.14 -11.15
C ASN A 122 -0.31 -6.78 -11.44
N PRO A 123 0.41 -6.64 -12.57
CA PRO A 123 1.14 -5.42 -12.89
C PRO A 123 0.18 -4.24 -13.08
N THR A 124 0.48 -3.13 -12.44
CA THR A 124 -0.32 -1.90 -12.47
C THR A 124 0.60 -0.70 -12.68
N PRO A 125 0.13 0.41 -13.26
CA PRO A 125 0.95 1.59 -13.48
C PRO A 125 1.26 2.37 -12.19
N SER A 126 0.59 2.02 -11.07
CA SER A 126 0.78 2.71 -9.79
C SER A 126 0.61 1.76 -8.60
N ILE A 127 1.19 2.14 -7.44
CA ILE A 127 0.92 1.44 -6.17
C ILE A 127 -0.55 1.60 -5.77
N PHE A 128 -1.17 2.73 -6.05
CA PHE A 128 -2.58 2.97 -5.76
C PHE A 128 -3.45 1.82 -6.28
N GLU A 129 -3.38 1.51 -7.56
CA GLU A 129 -4.14 0.40 -8.15
C GLU A 129 -3.69 -0.97 -7.62
N ALA A 130 -2.39 -1.14 -7.35
CA ALA A 130 -1.84 -2.41 -6.87
C ALA A 130 -2.41 -2.84 -5.51
N LEU A 131 -2.88 -1.89 -4.68
CA LEU A 131 -3.45 -2.14 -3.37
C LEU A 131 -4.86 -2.74 -3.42
N GLN A 132 -5.55 -2.75 -4.55
CA GLN A 132 -6.92 -3.30 -4.70
C GLN A 132 -7.06 -4.78 -4.33
N ASN A 133 -5.97 -5.56 -4.36
CA ASN A 133 -5.98 -6.98 -4.03
C ASN A 133 -5.61 -7.24 -2.55
N ILE A 134 -5.56 -6.19 -1.72
CA ILE A 134 -5.27 -6.29 -0.29
C ILE A 134 -6.57 -6.22 0.49
N ASN A 135 -6.87 -7.27 1.24
CA ASN A 135 -8.09 -7.35 2.04
C ASN A 135 -8.25 -6.17 3.01
N GLY A 136 -9.44 -5.54 3.04
CA GLY A 136 -9.73 -4.37 3.87
C GLY A 136 -8.98 -3.09 3.48
N VAL A 137 -8.36 -3.07 2.29
CA VAL A 137 -7.77 -1.88 1.68
C VAL A 137 -8.42 -1.70 0.32
N ARG A 138 -9.03 -0.56 0.08
CA ARG A 138 -9.72 -0.27 -1.16
C ARG A 138 -9.25 1.05 -1.76
N PRO A 139 -8.58 1.03 -2.93
CA PRO A 139 -8.48 2.20 -3.78
C PRO A 139 -9.89 2.57 -4.26
N GLN A 140 -10.41 3.69 -3.77
CA GLN A 140 -11.71 4.23 -4.16
C GLN A 140 -11.48 5.35 -5.16
N VAL A 141 -12.15 5.29 -6.30
CA VAL A 141 -12.24 6.40 -7.25
C VAL A 141 -13.33 7.34 -6.75
N ASN A 142 -13.02 8.63 -6.62
CA ASN A 142 -13.91 9.66 -6.10
C ASN A 142 -14.41 10.60 -7.20
N CYS A 143 -13.81 10.51 -8.40
CA CYS A 143 -14.20 11.27 -9.58
C CYS A 143 -14.17 10.38 -10.81
N ALA A 144 -15.27 10.20 -11.45
CA ALA A 144 -15.41 9.40 -12.66
C ALA A 144 -14.67 10.02 -13.85
N ILE A 145 -14.63 11.34 -13.95
CA ILE A 145 -14.05 12.08 -15.08
C ILE A 145 -12.52 12.06 -15.02
N CYS A 146 -11.94 12.54 -13.94
CA CYS A 146 -10.47 12.62 -13.82
C CYS A 146 -9.82 11.36 -13.25
N ASN A 147 -10.60 10.33 -12.89
CA ASN A 147 -10.16 9.07 -12.26
C ASN A 147 -9.19 9.28 -11.09
N THR A 148 -9.47 10.29 -10.26
CA THR A 148 -8.76 10.52 -9.00
C THR A 148 -9.45 9.77 -7.88
N GLY A 149 -8.68 9.41 -6.87
CA GLY A 149 -9.23 8.68 -5.73
C GLY A 149 -8.22 8.58 -4.59
N ASP A 150 -8.65 7.97 -3.51
CA ASP A 150 -7.88 7.78 -2.29
C ASP A 150 -7.94 6.32 -1.79
N ILE A 151 -7.25 6.01 -0.70
CA ILE A 151 -7.17 4.64 -0.20
C ILE A 151 -7.94 4.52 1.11
N HIS A 152 -9.02 3.77 1.07
CA HIS A 152 -9.80 3.43 2.24
C HIS A 152 -9.19 2.24 2.99
N ILE A 153 -9.10 2.32 4.32
CA ILE A 153 -8.74 1.19 5.19
C ILE A 153 -9.92 0.89 6.11
N ASN A 154 -10.43 -0.33 6.05
CA ASN A 154 -11.58 -0.78 6.85
C ASN A 154 -12.79 0.16 6.71
N GLY A 155 -13.02 0.67 5.50
CA GLY A 155 -14.12 1.59 5.18
C GLY A 155 -13.91 3.04 5.64
N LEU A 156 -12.79 3.37 6.26
CA LEU A 156 -12.41 4.77 6.53
C LEU A 156 -11.70 5.35 5.31
N GLU A 157 -12.10 6.55 4.94
CA GLU A 157 -11.63 7.30 3.77
C GLU A 157 -10.12 7.58 3.81
N GLY A 158 -9.54 7.93 2.68
CA GLY A 158 -8.10 8.14 2.55
C GLY A 158 -7.53 9.24 3.42
N SER A 159 -8.32 10.23 3.77
CA SER A 159 -7.97 11.30 4.73
C SER A 159 -7.65 10.77 6.15
N TYR A 160 -8.08 9.55 6.49
CA TYR A 160 -7.75 8.85 7.74
C TYR A 160 -6.60 7.85 7.59
N THR A 161 -6.02 7.74 6.40
CA THR A 161 -4.95 6.80 6.06
C THR A 161 -3.65 7.55 5.81
N MET A 162 -2.67 7.37 6.70
CA MET A 162 -1.35 7.98 6.50
C MET A 162 -0.51 7.16 5.53
N VAL A 163 0.11 7.80 4.56
CA VAL A 163 1.05 7.18 3.63
C VAL A 163 2.48 7.64 3.88
N LEU A 164 3.38 6.67 4.02
CA LEU A 164 4.79 6.87 4.30
C LEU A 164 5.66 6.28 3.19
N ILE A 165 6.84 6.89 2.98
CA ILE A 165 7.94 6.29 2.21
C ILE A 165 9.15 6.16 3.15
N ASP A 166 9.66 4.94 3.33
CA ASP A 166 10.75 4.62 4.28
C ASP A 166 10.50 5.17 5.70
N GLY A 167 9.23 5.19 6.15
CA GLY A 167 8.82 5.70 7.45
C GLY A 167 8.68 7.23 7.55
N MET A 168 8.82 7.96 6.43
CA MET A 168 8.64 9.41 6.40
C MET A 168 7.24 9.79 5.93
N PRO A 169 6.53 10.69 6.64
CA PRO A 169 5.21 11.19 6.25
C PRO A 169 5.37 12.19 5.10
N ILE A 170 5.38 11.70 3.87
CA ILE A 170 5.59 12.51 2.67
C ILE A 170 4.27 12.78 1.97
N VAL A 171 3.32 11.86 2.05
CA VAL A 171 2.01 11.96 1.40
C VAL A 171 0.99 12.45 2.41
N SER A 172 0.46 13.65 2.22
CA SER A 172 -0.51 14.32 3.10
C SER A 172 -1.15 15.51 2.39
N GLY A 173 -2.37 15.88 2.75
CA GLY A 173 -3.11 16.98 2.14
C GLY A 173 -3.27 16.80 0.62
N LEU A 174 -2.91 17.79 -0.20
CA LEU A 174 -3.00 17.72 -1.67
C LEU A 174 -2.39 16.46 -2.27
N SER A 175 -1.37 15.89 -1.64
CA SER A 175 -0.71 14.68 -2.14
C SER A 175 -1.43 13.38 -1.79
N THR A 176 -2.48 13.38 -1.01
CA THR A 176 -3.20 12.16 -0.63
C THR A 176 -3.71 11.42 -1.86
N VAL A 177 -4.22 12.15 -2.84
CA VAL A 177 -4.71 11.63 -4.11
C VAL A 177 -3.59 11.26 -5.09
N TYR A 178 -2.51 12.05 -5.16
CA TYR A 178 -1.48 11.93 -6.21
C TYR A 178 -0.15 11.34 -5.72
N GLY A 179 0.10 11.32 -4.42
CA GLY A 179 1.42 11.03 -3.84
C GLY A 179 1.89 9.59 -3.99
N LEU A 180 0.98 8.62 -4.13
CA LEU A 180 1.31 7.22 -4.40
C LEU A 180 1.63 6.94 -5.86
N ASN A 181 1.19 7.81 -6.76
CA ASN A 181 1.51 7.69 -8.17
C ASN A 181 3.00 7.96 -8.42
N GLY A 182 3.56 7.27 -9.39
CA GLY A 182 4.94 7.48 -9.81
C GLY A 182 6.01 7.05 -8.81
N ILE A 183 5.71 6.23 -7.79
CA ILE A 183 6.77 5.52 -7.05
C ILE A 183 7.25 4.37 -7.94
N PRO A 184 8.52 4.36 -8.41
CA PRO A 184 9.01 3.30 -9.27
C PRO A 184 8.89 1.93 -8.59
N GLN A 185 8.13 1.01 -9.18
CA GLN A 185 7.89 -0.31 -8.56
C GLN A 185 9.17 -1.13 -8.46
N SER A 186 10.13 -0.92 -9.38
CA SER A 186 11.46 -1.51 -9.33
C SER A 186 12.23 -1.18 -8.05
N LEU A 187 11.91 -0.07 -7.39
CA LEU A 187 12.54 0.37 -6.14
C LEU A 187 11.89 -0.22 -4.89
N ILE A 188 10.70 -0.79 -4.99
CA ILE A 188 9.94 -1.27 -3.83
C ILE A 188 10.51 -2.60 -3.34
N GLU A 189 10.84 -2.69 -2.06
CA GLU A 189 11.17 -3.94 -1.37
C GLU A 189 9.89 -4.62 -0.87
N ARG A 190 9.02 -3.84 -0.19
CA ARG A 190 7.75 -4.28 0.35
C ARG A 190 6.86 -3.09 0.72
N VAL A 191 5.58 -3.35 0.94
CA VAL A 191 4.65 -2.43 1.56
C VAL A 191 4.22 -3.00 2.91
N GLU A 192 4.33 -2.20 3.98
CA GLU A 192 3.88 -2.53 5.32
C GLU A 192 2.59 -1.77 5.61
N ILE A 193 1.56 -2.48 6.07
CA ILE A 193 0.25 -1.89 6.38
C ILE A 193 -0.10 -2.16 7.83
N VAL A 194 -0.45 -1.11 8.56
CA VAL A 194 -1.04 -1.17 9.90
C VAL A 194 -2.48 -0.74 9.80
N LYS A 195 -3.41 -1.62 10.17
CA LYS A 195 -4.84 -1.32 10.26
C LYS A 195 -5.22 -1.06 11.70
N GLY A 196 -5.46 0.19 12.02
CA GLY A 196 -5.77 0.65 13.37
C GLY A 196 -4.90 1.82 13.85
N PRO A 197 -4.97 2.20 15.14
CA PRO A 197 -4.42 3.46 15.62
C PRO A 197 -2.89 3.49 15.53
N ALA A 198 -2.35 4.43 14.77
CA ALA A 198 -0.93 4.69 14.62
C ALA A 198 -0.53 6.14 14.96
N SER A 199 -1.49 6.98 15.32
CA SER A 199 -1.29 8.42 15.56
C SER A 199 -0.27 8.73 16.65
N THR A 200 -0.10 7.86 17.66
CA THR A 200 0.90 8.05 18.73
C THR A 200 2.33 8.13 18.19
N LEU A 201 2.69 7.37 17.16
CA LEU A 201 4.03 7.45 16.57
C LEU A 201 4.11 8.43 15.41
N TYR A 202 3.06 8.48 14.58
CA TYR A 202 3.11 9.17 13.31
C TYR A 202 2.33 10.51 13.30
N GLY A 203 1.46 10.73 14.29
CA GLY A 203 0.69 11.97 14.44
C GLY A 203 -0.65 11.93 13.72
N SER A 204 -1.10 13.12 13.25
CA SER A 204 -2.34 13.32 12.51
C SER A 204 -2.45 12.40 11.28
N GLU A 205 -3.68 12.11 10.85
CA GLU A 205 -4.02 11.32 9.66
C GLU A 205 -3.83 9.78 9.81
N ALA A 206 -3.06 9.31 10.80
CA ALA A 206 -2.89 7.88 11.09
C ALA A 206 -4.01 7.33 12.00
N VAL A 207 -5.27 7.64 11.69
CA VAL A 207 -6.46 7.27 12.46
C VAL A 207 -6.95 5.88 12.11
N GLY A 208 -7.25 5.63 10.84
CA GLY A 208 -7.70 4.34 10.30
C GLY A 208 -6.56 3.35 10.11
N GLY A 209 -5.38 3.88 9.92
CA GLY A 209 -4.17 3.08 9.69
C GLY A 209 -3.08 3.83 8.94
N LEU A 210 -2.11 3.07 8.49
CA LEU A 210 -1.04 3.62 7.66
C LEU A 210 -0.52 2.60 6.66
N ILE A 211 0.00 3.12 5.56
CA ILE A 211 0.66 2.38 4.48
C ILE A 211 2.09 2.90 4.38
N ASN A 212 3.08 2.04 4.55
CA ASN A 212 4.48 2.41 4.47
C ASN A 212 5.17 1.68 3.32
N VAL A 213 5.54 2.42 2.29
CA VAL A 213 6.28 1.90 1.14
C VAL A 213 7.76 1.86 1.51
N ILE A 214 8.29 0.66 1.69
CA ILE A 214 9.70 0.45 2.01
C ILE A 214 10.49 0.25 0.72
N THR A 215 11.44 1.12 0.46
CA THR A 215 12.28 1.03 -0.73
C THR A 215 13.48 0.09 -0.49
N LYS A 216 13.97 -0.53 -1.57
CA LYS A 216 15.10 -1.46 -1.53
C LYS A 216 16.31 -0.83 -0.84
N LYS A 217 16.99 -1.64 -0.04
CA LYS A 217 18.33 -1.28 0.42
C LYS A 217 19.28 -1.35 -0.76
N ILE A 218 20.11 -0.33 -0.93
CA ILE A 218 21.01 -0.25 -2.10
C ILE A 218 21.93 -1.47 -2.16
N THR A 219 22.35 -2.01 -1.02
CA THR A 219 23.16 -3.24 -0.94
C THR A 219 22.49 -4.45 -1.59
N ASN A 220 21.17 -4.54 -1.53
CA ASN A 220 20.38 -5.67 -1.99
C ASN A 220 19.66 -5.40 -3.32
N ALA A 221 19.79 -4.19 -3.84
CA ALA A 221 19.21 -3.81 -5.13
C ALA A 221 20.02 -4.42 -6.29
N PRO A 222 19.37 -4.83 -7.40
CA PRO A 222 20.05 -5.20 -8.64
C PRO A 222 20.92 -4.06 -9.16
N ILE A 223 21.90 -4.39 -10.01
CA ILE A 223 22.69 -3.34 -10.73
C ILE A 223 21.76 -2.59 -11.67
N ILE A 224 20.93 -3.32 -12.43
CA ILE A 224 19.92 -2.75 -13.33
C ILE A 224 18.65 -3.57 -13.16
N SER A 225 17.51 -2.90 -13.13
CA SER A 225 16.19 -3.52 -13.28
C SER A 225 15.32 -2.68 -14.19
N ALA A 226 14.53 -3.33 -15.03
CA ALA A 226 13.54 -2.71 -15.90
C ALA A 226 12.26 -3.53 -15.89
N ASP A 227 11.12 -2.87 -15.92
CA ASP A 227 9.79 -3.46 -16.12
C ASP A 227 9.03 -2.58 -17.11
N ILE A 228 8.69 -3.14 -18.24
CA ILE A 228 8.00 -2.42 -19.31
C ILE A 228 6.78 -3.23 -19.69
N PHE A 229 5.60 -2.63 -19.66
CA PHE A 229 4.39 -3.26 -20.16
C PHE A 229 3.50 -2.26 -20.91
N ASP A 230 2.67 -2.83 -21.76
CA ASP A 230 1.60 -2.13 -22.47
C ASP A 230 0.32 -2.94 -22.41
N THR A 231 -0.81 -2.26 -22.49
CA THR A 231 -2.13 -2.90 -22.51
C THR A 231 -2.79 -2.73 -23.90
N SER A 232 -3.80 -3.56 -24.18
CA SER A 232 -4.59 -3.42 -25.42
C SER A 232 -5.29 -2.07 -25.56
N TRP A 233 -5.38 -1.30 -24.48
CA TRP A 233 -5.89 0.08 -24.47
C TRP A 233 -4.78 1.12 -24.75
N GLY A 234 -3.50 0.72 -24.83
CA GLY A 234 -2.35 1.60 -25.05
C GLY A 234 -1.86 2.29 -23.78
N GLU A 235 -2.00 1.62 -22.62
CA GLU A 235 -1.44 2.07 -21.34
C GLU A 235 0.03 1.64 -21.23
N LEU A 236 0.94 2.48 -21.70
CA LEU A 236 2.38 2.21 -21.64
C LEU A 236 2.96 2.57 -20.28
N ASN A 237 3.56 1.62 -19.59
CA ASN A 237 4.33 1.84 -18.36
C ASN A 237 5.78 1.40 -18.53
N ILE A 238 6.72 2.27 -18.18
CA ILE A 238 8.16 2.02 -18.20
C ILE A 238 8.69 2.31 -16.80
N ASP A 239 9.28 1.31 -16.17
CA ASP A 239 9.90 1.41 -14.85
C ASP A 239 11.33 0.89 -14.93
N VAL A 240 12.30 1.73 -14.63
CA VAL A 240 13.74 1.37 -14.67
C VAL A 240 14.46 1.81 -13.42
N ALA A 241 15.40 1.01 -12.95
CA ALA A 241 16.27 1.38 -11.85
C ALA A 241 17.70 0.90 -12.09
N ALA A 242 18.64 1.68 -11.57
CA ALA A 242 20.08 1.36 -11.63
C ALA A 242 20.75 1.68 -10.30
N LYS A 243 21.61 0.75 -9.86
CA LYS A 243 22.50 0.93 -8.71
C LYS A 243 23.90 1.24 -9.18
N PHE A 244 24.53 2.23 -8.57
CA PHE A 244 25.93 2.56 -8.83
C PHE A 244 26.65 3.06 -7.58
N SER A 245 27.95 2.90 -7.55
CA SER A 245 28.81 3.40 -6.48
C SER A 245 29.54 4.66 -6.93
N VAL A 246 29.61 5.65 -6.05
CA VAL A 246 30.36 6.89 -6.27
C VAL A 246 31.48 6.97 -5.24
N GLY A 247 32.70 6.67 -5.67
CA GLY A 247 33.83 6.48 -4.78
C GLY A 247 33.67 5.25 -3.86
N LEU A 248 34.42 5.22 -2.76
CA LEU A 248 34.46 4.07 -1.84
C LEU A 248 33.39 4.10 -0.75
N ARG A 249 32.73 5.24 -0.54
CA ARG A 249 31.86 5.47 0.62
C ARG A 249 30.42 5.81 0.28
N SER A 250 30.08 5.94 -0.99
CA SER A 250 28.73 6.34 -1.39
C SER A 250 28.16 5.36 -2.40
N GLU A 251 26.93 4.97 -2.19
CA GLU A 251 26.14 4.12 -3.09
C GLU A 251 24.83 4.84 -3.41
N SER A 252 24.41 4.76 -4.66
CA SER A 252 23.18 5.38 -5.14
C SER A 252 22.28 4.36 -5.84
N LEU A 253 20.99 4.53 -5.67
CA LEU A 253 19.94 3.83 -6.38
C LEU A 253 19.07 4.87 -7.07
N LEU A 254 19.11 4.89 -8.39
CA LEU A 254 18.32 5.78 -9.24
C LEU A 254 17.17 4.98 -9.84
N GLY A 255 15.98 5.49 -9.80
CA GLY A 255 14.78 4.92 -10.43
C GLY A 255 14.04 5.96 -11.24
N MET A 256 13.39 5.54 -12.31
CA MET A 256 12.49 6.34 -13.12
C MET A 256 11.24 5.52 -13.45
N ASN A 257 10.09 6.17 -13.35
CA ASN A 257 8.82 5.65 -13.86
C ASN A 257 8.27 6.64 -14.90
N TYR A 258 7.86 6.12 -16.04
CA TYR A 258 7.11 6.85 -17.05
C TYR A 258 5.84 6.09 -17.36
N PHE A 259 4.70 6.79 -17.30
CA PHE A 259 3.39 6.24 -17.66
C PHE A 259 2.72 7.14 -18.68
N LYS A 260 2.16 6.55 -19.72
CA LYS A 260 1.42 7.27 -20.75
C LYS A 260 0.18 6.52 -21.15
N PHE A 261 -0.96 7.22 -21.15
CA PHE A 261 -2.22 6.81 -21.71
C PHE A 261 -2.87 8.00 -22.43
N ASN A 262 -3.16 7.87 -23.72
CA ASN A 262 -3.66 8.98 -24.55
C ASN A 262 -4.82 8.58 -25.48
N GLN A 263 -5.49 7.47 -25.21
CA GLN A 263 -6.65 7.03 -25.98
C GLN A 263 -7.95 7.58 -25.36
N ARG A 264 -8.75 8.29 -26.16
CA ARG A 264 -10.06 8.80 -25.73
C ARG A 264 -11.11 7.71 -25.97
N ILE A 265 -11.17 6.79 -25.01
CA ILE A 265 -12.11 5.67 -25.04
C ILE A 265 -13.42 6.13 -24.40
N ASP A 266 -14.52 5.76 -25.02
CA ASP A 266 -15.89 6.03 -24.62
C ASP A 266 -16.69 4.80 -25.07
N ASN A 267 -16.96 3.88 -24.14
CA ASN A 267 -17.64 2.62 -24.41
C ASN A 267 -19.13 2.67 -24.04
N ASP A 268 -19.54 3.69 -23.29
CA ASP A 268 -20.93 3.90 -22.90
C ASP A 268 -21.66 4.96 -23.77
N ASP A 269 -20.95 5.48 -24.80
CA ASP A 269 -21.46 6.42 -25.80
C ASP A 269 -22.02 7.73 -25.21
N ASP A 270 -21.42 8.21 -24.10
CA ASP A 270 -21.80 9.46 -23.44
C ASP A 270 -21.01 10.69 -23.92
N ASN A 271 -20.10 10.51 -24.87
CA ASN A 271 -19.16 11.49 -25.40
C ASN A 271 -18.07 11.96 -24.41
N PHE A 272 -17.97 11.37 -23.23
CA PHE A 272 -16.88 11.60 -22.28
C PHE A 272 -15.83 10.49 -22.34
N THR A 273 -14.66 10.72 -21.80
CA THR A 273 -13.64 9.70 -21.69
C THR A 273 -13.90 8.81 -20.48
N ASP A 274 -14.05 7.48 -20.67
CA ASP A 274 -14.20 6.50 -19.57
C ASP A 274 -13.05 6.54 -18.57
N VAL A 275 -11.85 6.85 -19.06
CA VAL A 275 -10.62 6.88 -18.29
C VAL A 275 -9.83 8.13 -18.63
N ALA A 276 -9.35 8.82 -17.63
CA ALA A 276 -8.54 10.00 -17.83
C ALA A 276 -7.24 9.71 -18.57
N LEU A 277 -6.96 10.52 -19.60
CA LEU A 277 -5.65 10.54 -20.26
C LEU A 277 -4.60 10.95 -19.26
N GLN A 278 -3.41 10.38 -19.34
CA GLN A 278 -2.35 10.65 -18.39
C GLN A 278 -0.96 10.59 -19.04
N ASP A 279 -0.14 11.60 -18.76
CA ASP A 279 1.29 11.60 -19.06
C ASP A 279 2.04 11.92 -17.76
N ARG A 280 2.78 10.95 -17.24
CA ARG A 280 3.46 11.08 -15.93
C ARG A 280 4.91 10.63 -16.03
N ILE A 281 5.79 11.46 -15.49
CA ILE A 281 7.19 11.10 -15.27
C ILE A 281 7.53 11.26 -13.78
N SER A 282 8.24 10.28 -13.23
CA SER A 282 8.79 10.34 -11.88
C SER A 282 10.23 9.88 -11.87
N ILE A 283 11.08 10.63 -11.18
CA ILE A 283 12.49 10.32 -10.96
C ILE A 283 12.72 10.22 -9.46
N PHE A 284 13.31 9.13 -9.01
CA PHE A 284 13.65 8.87 -7.62
C PHE A 284 15.13 8.55 -7.50
N ASN A 285 15.83 9.20 -6.57
CA ASN A 285 17.23 8.93 -6.32
C ASN A 285 17.52 8.81 -4.82
N LYS A 286 18.06 7.69 -4.39
CA LYS A 286 18.40 7.39 -2.99
C LYS A 286 19.89 7.16 -2.85
N TRP A 287 20.51 7.84 -1.88
CA TRP A 287 21.92 7.74 -1.53
C TRP A 287 22.08 7.09 -0.15
N ASN A 288 23.07 6.23 -0.04
CA ASN A 288 23.55 5.66 1.21
C ASN A 288 25.04 5.98 1.36
N PHE A 289 25.38 6.58 2.50
CA PHE A 289 26.76 6.96 2.82
C PHE A 289 27.33 6.02 3.90
N LYS A 290 28.36 5.26 3.55
CA LYS A 290 29.05 4.35 4.48
C LYS A 290 29.77 5.16 5.56
N ARG A 291 29.39 4.97 6.80
CA ARG A 291 29.94 5.66 7.96
C ARG A 291 30.58 4.66 8.94
N LYS A 292 31.45 5.18 9.82
CA LYS A 292 32.03 4.40 10.91
C LYS A 292 30.91 3.76 11.75
N ASP A 293 31.15 2.54 12.24
CA ASP A 293 30.22 1.74 13.04
C ASP A 293 28.89 1.45 12.33
N ASN A 294 28.87 1.44 10.99
CA ASN A 294 27.67 1.24 10.14
C ASN A 294 26.49 2.17 10.51
N ARG A 295 26.79 3.37 11.00
CA ARG A 295 25.75 4.35 11.33
C ARG A 295 25.00 4.81 10.10
N ILE A 296 23.69 4.95 10.24
CA ILE A 296 22.79 5.34 9.17
C ILE A 296 23.11 6.75 8.69
N PHE A 297 23.23 6.90 7.37
CA PHE A 297 23.13 8.18 6.66
C PHE A 297 22.59 7.92 5.28
N THR A 298 21.34 8.28 5.09
CA THR A 298 20.61 8.15 3.81
C THR A 298 19.97 9.47 3.46
N ILE A 299 19.97 9.80 2.18
CA ILE A 299 19.20 10.92 1.62
C ILE A 299 18.53 10.39 0.36
N ALA A 300 17.26 10.75 0.17
CA ALA A 300 16.52 10.45 -1.04
C ALA A 300 15.82 11.71 -1.55
N GLY A 301 15.67 11.80 -2.87
CA GLY A 301 14.86 12.81 -3.53
C GLY A 301 13.95 12.17 -4.56
N ARG A 302 12.75 12.73 -4.73
CA ARG A 302 11.81 12.36 -5.77
C ARG A 302 11.27 13.62 -6.46
N TYR A 303 11.10 13.54 -7.76
CA TYR A 303 10.40 14.51 -8.56
C TYR A 303 9.30 13.81 -9.34
N VAL A 304 8.12 14.39 -9.39
CA VAL A 304 6.95 13.87 -10.14
C VAL A 304 6.32 15.03 -10.89
N PHE A 305 6.08 14.81 -12.17
CA PHE A 305 5.22 15.64 -13.00
C PHE A 305 4.11 14.76 -13.59
N GLU A 306 2.87 15.25 -13.55
CA GLU A 306 1.72 14.58 -14.12
C GLU A 306 0.83 15.58 -14.85
N ASP A 307 0.48 15.27 -16.10
CA ASP A 307 -0.57 15.92 -16.89
C ASP A 307 -1.70 14.92 -17.04
N ARG A 308 -2.89 15.28 -16.55
CA ARG A 308 -4.09 14.45 -16.55
C ARG A 308 -5.25 15.20 -17.17
N PHE A 309 -6.02 14.49 -17.98
CA PHE A 309 -7.23 15.03 -18.61
C PHE A 309 -8.34 13.98 -18.64
N GLY A 310 -9.55 14.37 -18.25
CA GLY A 310 -10.81 13.65 -18.49
C GLY A 310 -11.90 14.62 -18.93
N GLY A 311 -12.89 14.15 -19.67
CA GLY A 311 -14.00 14.98 -20.14
C GLY A 311 -14.43 14.67 -21.57
N ASP A 312 -15.09 15.63 -22.19
CA ASP A 312 -15.63 15.52 -23.55
C ASP A 312 -14.53 15.17 -24.56
N LYS A 313 -14.84 14.26 -25.50
CA LYS A 313 -13.89 13.79 -26.53
C LYS A 313 -13.47 14.86 -27.52
N ASP A 314 -14.27 15.90 -27.72
CA ASP A 314 -13.96 17.03 -28.62
C ASP A 314 -13.12 18.13 -27.92
N TRP A 315 -12.91 18.02 -26.60
CA TRP A 315 -12.11 18.98 -25.87
C TRP A 315 -10.65 19.01 -26.35
N ASN A 316 -10.06 20.18 -26.33
CA ASN A 316 -8.61 20.36 -26.57
C ASN A 316 -8.11 21.55 -25.74
N PRO A 317 -6.78 21.74 -25.59
CA PRO A 317 -6.19 22.73 -24.66
C PRO A 317 -6.66 24.19 -24.86
N LYS A 318 -7.22 24.55 -26.03
CA LYS A 318 -7.79 25.91 -26.25
C LYS A 318 -9.06 26.15 -25.43
N PHE A 319 -9.75 25.07 -25.01
CA PHE A 319 -10.98 25.16 -24.19
C PHE A 319 -10.68 25.13 -22.69
N ARG A 320 -9.42 25.01 -22.28
CA ARG A 320 -9.05 24.96 -20.85
C ARG A 320 -9.49 26.23 -20.12
N GLY A 321 -10.46 26.09 -19.22
CA GLY A 321 -11.07 27.19 -18.47
C GLY A 321 -12.13 27.98 -19.22
N SER A 322 -12.66 27.44 -20.33
CA SER A 322 -13.84 27.99 -21.00
C SER A 322 -15.10 27.24 -20.58
N ASP A 323 -16.25 27.81 -20.93
CA ASP A 323 -17.59 27.28 -20.74
C ASP A 323 -18.20 26.70 -22.04
N ILE A 324 -17.36 26.30 -23.01
CA ILE A 324 -17.80 25.85 -24.34
C ILE A 324 -17.84 24.33 -24.42
N ILE A 325 -16.76 23.65 -24.01
CA ILE A 325 -16.65 22.20 -24.00
C ILE A 325 -16.04 21.80 -22.66
N TYR A 326 -16.72 20.91 -21.93
CA TYR A 326 -16.30 20.51 -20.59
C TYR A 326 -15.06 19.63 -20.60
N GLY A 327 -14.17 19.84 -19.66
CA GLY A 327 -13.02 19.01 -19.41
C GLY A 327 -12.31 19.34 -18.12
N GLU A 328 -11.79 18.33 -17.48
CA GLU A 328 -11.00 18.41 -16.25
C GLU A 328 -9.52 18.21 -16.61
N SER A 329 -8.75 19.29 -16.57
CA SER A 329 -7.32 19.29 -16.89
C SER A 329 -6.51 19.60 -15.66
N ILE A 330 -5.71 18.65 -15.22
CA ILE A 330 -4.98 18.68 -13.94
C ILE A 330 -3.49 18.55 -14.20
N TRP A 331 -2.74 19.57 -13.85
CA TRP A 331 -1.28 19.58 -13.86
C TRP A 331 -0.74 19.54 -12.46
N THR A 332 0.05 18.51 -12.15
CA THR A 332 0.68 18.32 -10.83
C THR A 332 2.18 18.36 -10.99
N ASN A 333 2.84 19.17 -10.16
CA ASN A 333 4.29 19.24 -10.07
C ASN A 333 4.70 19.08 -8.61
N ARG A 334 5.53 18.08 -8.33
CA ARG A 334 5.90 17.72 -6.98
C ARG A 334 7.37 17.36 -6.86
N TRP A 335 8.04 17.90 -5.84
CA TRP A 335 9.35 17.41 -5.42
C TRP A 335 9.36 17.06 -3.94
N GLU A 336 10.21 16.11 -3.58
CA GLU A 336 10.37 15.60 -2.23
C GLU A 336 11.84 15.33 -1.95
N VAL A 337 12.28 15.68 -0.73
CA VAL A 337 13.60 15.30 -0.21
C VAL A 337 13.41 14.76 1.19
N PHE A 338 14.00 13.61 1.49
CA PHE A 338 13.94 13.04 2.82
C PHE A 338 15.17 12.22 3.15
N GLY A 339 15.39 11.96 4.43
CA GLY A 339 16.56 11.22 4.84
C GLY A 339 16.62 10.91 6.33
N ALA A 340 17.63 10.15 6.68
CA ALA A 340 17.92 9.76 8.06
C ALA A 340 19.41 9.85 8.36
N TYR A 341 19.74 10.42 9.50
CA TYR A 341 21.10 10.56 10.00
C TYR A 341 21.22 10.08 11.45
N GLN A 342 21.94 8.99 11.66
CA GLN A 342 22.24 8.53 13.01
C GLN A 342 23.35 9.38 13.64
N LEU A 343 23.07 9.98 14.78
CA LEU A 343 24.02 10.83 15.50
C LEU A 343 25.23 10.01 16.00
N PRO A 344 26.42 10.61 16.07
CA PRO A 344 27.63 9.94 16.57
C PRO A 344 27.69 9.87 18.11
N THR A 345 26.57 9.50 18.73
CA THR A 345 26.40 9.38 20.17
C THR A 345 26.58 7.93 20.63
N LYS A 346 26.79 7.71 21.93
CA LYS A 346 26.84 6.38 22.54
C LYS A 346 25.47 5.70 22.45
N GLU A 347 24.43 6.45 22.71
CA GLU A 347 23.06 6.01 22.60
C GLU A 347 22.63 6.08 21.11
N ARG A 348 21.71 5.23 20.70
CA ARG A 348 21.18 5.26 19.34
C ARG A 348 20.19 6.40 19.21
N MET A 349 20.59 7.45 18.53
CA MET A 349 19.75 8.60 18.20
C MET A 349 19.73 8.79 16.70
N ILE A 350 18.56 8.97 16.14
CA ILE A 350 18.36 9.13 14.69
C ILE A 350 17.57 10.40 14.43
N LEU A 351 18.16 11.30 13.67
CA LEU A 351 17.48 12.45 13.07
C LEU A 351 16.90 12.02 11.72
N GLN A 352 15.61 12.14 11.58
CA GLN A 352 14.88 11.94 10.33
C GLN A 352 14.31 13.28 9.88
N PHE A 353 14.31 13.53 8.58
CA PHE A 353 13.81 14.79 8.02
C PHE A 353 13.18 14.58 6.66
N SER A 354 12.19 15.39 6.34
CA SER A 354 11.63 15.50 4.99
C SER A 354 11.21 16.93 4.68
N ALA A 355 11.23 17.26 3.40
CA ALA A 355 10.65 18.46 2.84
C ALA A 355 10.01 18.12 1.51
N ASN A 356 8.84 18.67 1.24
CA ASN A 356 8.18 18.51 -0.06
C ASN A 356 7.46 19.79 -0.46
N ASN A 357 7.24 19.94 -1.76
CA ASN A 357 6.38 20.93 -2.36
C ASN A 357 5.45 20.22 -3.35
N HIS A 358 4.19 20.59 -3.36
CA HIS A 358 3.17 20.15 -4.28
C HIS A 358 2.47 21.37 -4.87
N ASP A 359 2.67 21.57 -6.17
CA ASP A 359 1.96 22.57 -6.97
C ASP A 359 0.88 21.87 -7.78
N GLN A 360 -0.33 22.33 -7.68
CA GLN A 360 -1.46 21.86 -8.46
C GLN A 360 -2.08 23.00 -9.25
N ASN A 361 -2.24 22.80 -10.54
CA ASN A 361 -2.94 23.70 -11.44
C ASN A 361 -4.01 22.91 -12.16
N SER A 362 -5.22 22.97 -11.63
CA SER A 362 -6.37 22.23 -12.14
C SER A 362 -7.42 23.17 -12.70
N VAL A 363 -8.13 22.70 -13.69
CA VAL A 363 -9.29 23.38 -14.27
C VAL A 363 -10.39 22.36 -14.50
N TYR A 364 -11.54 22.59 -13.93
CA TYR A 364 -12.75 21.80 -14.01
C TYR A 364 -13.78 22.60 -14.78
N GLY A 365 -13.90 22.35 -16.10
CA GLY A 365 -14.66 23.22 -16.99
C GLY A 365 -14.14 24.64 -16.97
N ASN A 366 -14.93 25.60 -16.45
CA ASN A 366 -14.56 26.99 -16.27
C ASN A 366 -14.05 27.34 -14.85
N THR A 367 -14.11 26.39 -13.89
CA THR A 367 -13.65 26.57 -12.53
C THR A 367 -12.17 26.25 -12.42
N ARG A 368 -11.38 27.14 -11.82
CA ARG A 368 -9.94 26.97 -11.62
C ARG A 368 -9.66 26.62 -10.16
N TYR A 369 -8.77 25.65 -9.95
CA TYR A 369 -8.19 25.34 -8.65
C TYR A 369 -6.68 25.38 -8.76
N ILE A 370 -6.07 26.36 -8.11
CA ILE A 370 -4.62 26.59 -8.08
C ILE A 370 -4.19 26.47 -6.63
N ALA A 371 -3.33 25.51 -6.32
CA ALA A 371 -2.91 25.27 -4.95
C ALA A 371 -1.40 24.99 -4.84
N ASP A 372 -0.78 25.51 -3.78
CA ASP A 372 0.62 25.29 -3.40
C ASP A 372 0.71 24.83 -1.95
N GLN A 373 1.26 23.64 -1.73
CA GLN A 373 1.49 23.10 -0.40
C GLN A 373 2.97 22.77 -0.19
N LYS A 374 3.53 23.28 0.91
CA LYS A 374 4.89 22.99 1.36
C LYS A 374 4.89 22.38 2.74
N ILE A 375 5.51 21.23 2.91
CA ILE A 375 5.62 20.55 4.20
C ILE A 375 7.08 20.31 4.53
N GLY A 376 7.48 20.79 5.71
CA GLY A 376 8.75 20.46 6.33
C GLY A 376 8.53 19.61 7.58
N PHE A 377 9.25 18.50 7.72
CA PHE A 377 9.17 17.61 8.87
C PHE A 377 10.55 17.25 9.39
N GLY A 378 10.70 17.25 10.71
CA GLY A 378 11.88 16.80 11.40
C GLY A 378 11.52 15.98 12.62
N GLN A 379 12.24 14.87 12.85
CA GLN A 379 12.03 13.99 14.00
C GLN A 379 13.36 13.52 14.53
N LEU A 380 13.62 13.73 15.83
CA LEU A 380 14.74 13.14 16.55
C LEU A 380 14.22 12.01 17.42
N THR A 381 14.66 10.78 17.16
CA THR A 381 14.31 9.60 17.97
C THR A 381 15.47 9.15 18.80
N TRP A 382 15.22 8.78 20.04
CA TRP A 382 16.17 8.18 20.97
C TRP A 382 15.70 6.79 21.37
N TYR A 383 16.58 5.81 21.18
CA TYR A 383 16.35 4.39 21.47
C TYR A 383 17.20 4.00 22.66
N LYS A 384 16.57 3.43 23.69
CA LYS A 384 17.24 3.03 24.92
C LYS A 384 16.69 1.72 25.49
N THR A 385 17.47 0.68 25.46
CA THR A 385 17.19 -0.53 26.25
C THR A 385 17.64 -0.28 27.71
N LEU A 386 16.67 -0.12 28.60
CA LEU A 386 16.95 0.12 30.01
C LEU A 386 17.31 -1.16 30.76
N SER A 387 16.67 -2.27 30.37
CA SER A 387 16.89 -3.59 30.96
C SER A 387 16.47 -4.66 29.97
N THR A 388 16.58 -5.92 30.32
CA THR A 388 16.05 -7.04 29.55
C THR A 388 14.52 -7.00 29.38
N LYS A 389 13.83 -6.19 30.19
CA LYS A 389 12.36 -6.06 30.18
C LYS A 389 11.85 -4.77 29.55
N HIS A 390 12.61 -3.68 29.57
CA HIS A 390 12.18 -2.36 29.16
C HIS A 390 12.99 -1.84 27.99
N ASP A 391 12.30 -1.54 26.88
CA ASP A 391 12.89 -1.04 25.66
C ASP A 391 12.19 0.26 25.23
N LEU A 392 12.81 1.39 25.58
CA LEU A 392 12.26 2.72 25.41
C LEU A 392 12.52 3.31 24.03
N LEU A 393 11.55 4.06 23.56
CA LEU A 393 11.62 4.96 22.42
C LEU A 393 11.05 6.31 22.84
N ALA A 394 11.81 7.37 22.68
CA ALA A 394 11.32 8.73 22.86
C ALA A 394 11.70 9.59 21.66
N GLY A 395 10.94 10.62 21.38
CA GLY A 395 11.24 11.50 20.26
C GLY A 395 10.65 12.88 20.38
N LEU A 396 11.29 13.79 19.65
CA LEU A 396 10.84 15.15 19.41
C LEU A 396 10.51 15.28 17.95
N THR A 397 9.40 15.93 17.62
CA THR A 397 8.95 16.15 16.25
C THR A 397 8.64 17.60 16.00
N MET A 398 8.81 18.04 14.78
CA MET A 398 8.34 19.33 14.29
C MET A 398 7.82 19.14 12.88
N ARG A 399 6.57 19.52 12.63
CA ARG A 399 5.99 19.65 11.29
C ARG A 399 5.61 21.09 11.07
N TYR A 400 5.95 21.61 9.91
CA TYR A 400 5.51 22.90 9.40
C TYR A 400 4.79 22.67 8.08
N THR A 401 3.60 23.20 7.94
CA THR A 401 2.80 23.16 6.72
C THR A 401 2.44 24.57 6.29
N TYR A 402 2.80 24.90 5.07
CA TYR A 402 2.29 26.05 4.32
C TYR A 402 1.26 25.54 3.33
N TYR A 403 0.11 26.18 3.25
CA TYR A 403 -0.94 25.87 2.30
C TYR A 403 -1.54 27.15 1.76
N ASP A 404 -1.69 27.23 0.44
CA ASP A 404 -2.24 28.34 -0.30
C ASP A 404 -3.08 27.83 -1.45
N ASP A 405 -4.31 28.35 -1.63
CA ASP A 405 -5.14 28.04 -2.77
C ASP A 405 -6.01 29.26 -3.15
N ASN A 406 -6.81 29.12 -4.18
CA ASN A 406 -7.73 30.17 -4.63
C ASN A 406 -9.20 29.91 -4.20
N THR A 407 -9.39 29.16 -3.10
CA THR A 407 -10.71 28.85 -2.54
C THR A 407 -10.97 29.59 -1.24
N THR A 408 -12.16 29.35 -0.67
CA THR A 408 -12.53 29.90 0.66
C THR A 408 -11.67 29.32 1.80
N ALA A 409 -10.87 28.29 1.58
CA ALA A 409 -9.95 27.75 2.59
C ALA A 409 -8.82 28.72 2.95
N THR A 410 -8.41 29.58 2.04
CA THR A 410 -7.38 30.62 2.25
C THR A 410 -7.88 32.02 1.99
N GLU A 411 -9.20 32.22 1.81
CA GLU A 411 -9.81 33.53 1.62
C GLU A 411 -10.40 34.05 2.92
N ILE A 412 -10.07 35.31 3.25
CA ILE A 412 -10.76 36.06 4.30
C ILE A 412 -11.70 37.05 3.64
N SER A 413 -13.02 36.83 3.79
CA SER A 413 -14.06 37.74 3.33
C SER A 413 -14.33 38.82 4.38
N ASN A 414 -13.79 40.01 4.19
CA ASN A 414 -14.33 41.22 4.76
C ASN A 414 -15.31 41.85 3.76
N ILE A 415 -16.39 42.45 4.23
CA ILE A 415 -17.59 42.89 3.49
C ILE A 415 -17.29 43.64 2.16
N GLU A 416 -16.08 44.11 1.91
CA GLU A 416 -15.72 44.89 0.72
C GLU A 416 -14.53 44.33 -0.10
N ASN A 417 -13.70 43.46 0.47
CA ASN A 417 -12.53 42.90 -0.24
C ASN A 417 -12.29 41.45 0.15
N LYS A 418 -12.09 40.60 -0.87
CA LYS A 418 -11.57 39.26 -0.71
C LYS A 418 -10.04 39.32 -0.67
N GLU A 419 -9.45 38.87 0.41
CA GLU A 419 -7.99 38.78 0.57
C GLU A 419 -7.55 37.35 0.72
N ASN A 420 -6.57 36.92 -0.10
CA ASN A 420 -5.96 35.60 0.03
C ASN A 420 -4.96 35.62 1.19
N VAL A 421 -5.17 34.73 2.18
CA VAL A 421 -4.31 34.60 3.35
C VAL A 421 -3.87 33.13 3.50
N PRO A 422 -2.67 32.79 3.01
CA PRO A 422 -2.12 31.43 3.11
C PRO A 422 -2.07 30.94 4.55
N THR A 423 -2.35 29.65 4.74
CA THR A 423 -2.35 29.02 6.06
C THR A 423 -0.96 28.54 6.45
N HIS A 424 -0.55 28.84 7.68
CA HIS A 424 0.73 28.42 8.26
C HIS A 424 0.49 27.58 9.51
N THR A 425 0.66 26.26 9.44
CA THR A 425 0.50 25.38 10.59
C THR A 425 1.86 24.93 11.13
N ARG A 426 2.05 25.10 12.44
CA ARG A 426 3.20 24.58 13.18
C ARG A 426 2.72 23.51 14.16
N LEU A 427 3.38 22.35 14.13
CA LEU A 427 3.01 21.19 14.95
C LEU A 427 4.27 20.60 15.63
N PRO A 428 4.81 21.28 16.68
CA PRO A 428 5.79 20.64 17.55
C PRO A 428 5.14 19.52 18.36
N GLY A 429 5.88 18.43 18.57
CA GLY A 429 5.39 17.29 19.31
C GLY A 429 6.49 16.56 20.08
N ILE A 430 6.07 15.84 21.10
CA ILE A 430 6.90 14.91 21.86
C ILE A 430 6.16 13.60 22.01
N PHE A 431 6.88 12.50 21.86
CA PHE A 431 6.31 11.18 22.10
C PHE A 431 7.26 10.30 22.89
N PHE A 432 6.65 9.35 23.59
CA PHE A 432 7.32 8.36 24.40
C PHE A 432 6.61 7.01 24.23
N GLN A 433 7.40 5.94 24.22
CA GLN A 433 6.90 4.56 24.16
C GLN A 433 7.82 3.65 24.99
N ASP A 434 7.22 2.74 25.75
CA ASP A 434 7.92 1.65 26.42
C ASP A 434 7.35 0.29 25.99
N GLU A 435 8.21 -0.56 25.44
CA GLU A 435 7.90 -1.96 25.17
C GLU A 435 8.40 -2.79 26.36
N ILE A 436 7.44 -3.36 27.10
CA ILE A 436 7.67 -4.11 28.33
C ILE A 436 7.55 -5.60 28.05
N THR A 437 8.62 -6.34 28.14
CA THR A 437 8.65 -7.80 28.08
C THR A 437 8.37 -8.38 29.47
N LEU A 438 7.14 -8.84 29.70
CA LEU A 438 6.75 -9.45 30.97
C LEU A 438 7.41 -10.84 31.14
N ASN A 439 7.36 -11.63 30.06
CA ASN A 439 8.01 -12.94 29.92
C ASN A 439 8.12 -13.29 28.42
N GLU A 440 8.57 -14.51 28.08
CA GLU A 440 8.74 -14.95 26.68
C GLU A 440 7.46 -14.96 25.87
N SER A 441 6.31 -15.11 26.50
CA SER A 441 4.99 -15.17 25.86
C SER A 441 4.24 -13.84 25.88
N ASN A 442 4.56 -12.91 26.77
CA ASN A 442 3.74 -11.74 27.01
C ASN A 442 4.55 -10.44 26.91
N LYS A 443 4.04 -9.51 26.11
CA LYS A 443 4.57 -8.15 25.97
C LYS A 443 3.46 -7.13 26.09
N ILE A 444 3.78 -5.98 26.66
CA ILE A 444 2.94 -4.79 26.68
C ILE A 444 3.72 -3.66 26.01
N LEU A 445 3.01 -2.84 25.26
CA LEU A 445 3.53 -1.59 24.75
C LEU A 445 2.60 -0.46 25.17
N PHE A 446 3.15 0.50 25.85
CA PHE A 446 2.48 1.75 26.19
C PHE A 446 3.15 2.90 25.46
N GLY A 447 2.34 3.77 24.86
CA GLY A 447 2.81 4.97 24.16
C GLY A 447 1.94 6.18 24.47
N MET A 448 2.56 7.34 24.45
CA MET A 448 1.91 8.64 24.62
C MET A 448 2.56 9.65 23.69
N ARG A 449 1.76 10.45 23.04
CA ARG A 449 2.21 11.60 22.25
C ARG A 449 1.43 12.85 22.65
N TYR A 450 2.11 13.96 22.66
CA TYR A 450 1.58 15.30 22.79
C TYR A 450 2.03 16.14 21.62
N ASP A 451 1.10 16.74 20.91
CA ASP A 451 1.34 17.71 19.85
C ASP A 451 0.66 19.05 20.23
N TYR A 452 1.27 20.13 19.83
CA TYR A 452 0.65 21.45 19.89
C TYR A 452 0.44 21.97 18.48
N ASN A 453 -0.82 22.01 18.05
CA ASN A 453 -1.20 22.59 16.77
C ASN A 453 -1.38 24.12 16.94
N SER A 454 -0.68 24.93 16.12
CA SER A 454 -0.73 26.39 16.23
C SER A 454 -2.12 27.00 16.01
N ILE A 455 -3.07 26.26 15.42
CA ILE A 455 -4.46 26.68 15.16
C ILE A 455 -5.39 26.07 16.21
N HIS A 456 -5.28 24.76 16.46
CA HIS A 456 -6.25 24.00 17.26
C HIS A 456 -5.77 23.66 18.68
N GLY A 457 -4.56 24.07 19.06
CA GLY A 457 -4.03 23.88 20.42
C GLY A 457 -3.51 22.48 20.73
N SER A 458 -3.75 22.01 21.95
CA SER A 458 -3.14 20.80 22.54
C SER A 458 -3.86 19.53 22.10
N ILE A 459 -3.09 18.52 21.68
CA ILE A 459 -3.58 17.24 21.20
C ILE A 459 -2.82 16.11 21.90
N TYR A 460 -3.57 15.11 22.42
CA TYR A 460 -3.02 13.97 23.14
C TYR A 460 -3.43 12.66 22.47
N THR A 461 -2.47 11.79 22.16
CA THR A 461 -2.72 10.50 21.52
C THR A 461 -2.06 9.34 22.28
N PRO A 462 -2.71 8.83 23.35
CA PRO A 462 -2.27 7.62 24.02
C PRO A 462 -2.53 6.38 23.19
N ARG A 463 -1.69 5.35 23.38
CA ARG A 463 -1.92 4.00 22.89
C ARG A 463 -1.49 2.93 23.88
N PHE A 464 -2.15 1.79 23.81
CA PHE A 464 -1.84 0.60 24.56
C PHE A 464 -1.90 -0.61 23.63
N ASN A 465 -0.88 -1.47 23.69
CA ASN A 465 -0.89 -2.74 22.98
C ASN A 465 -0.48 -3.86 23.93
N TYR A 466 -1.19 -4.97 23.85
CA TYR A 466 -0.84 -6.22 24.52
C TYR A 466 -0.63 -7.30 23.49
N LYS A 467 0.41 -8.09 23.64
CA LYS A 467 0.70 -9.26 22.82
C LYS A 467 0.91 -10.48 23.70
N TRP A 468 0.23 -11.56 23.33
CA TRP A 468 0.48 -12.90 23.85
C TRP A 468 0.84 -13.84 22.69
N ASN A 469 1.74 -14.79 22.95
CA ASN A 469 2.01 -15.91 22.07
C ASN A 469 2.12 -17.22 22.85
N SER A 470 1.65 -18.33 22.23
CA SER A 470 1.87 -19.68 22.76
C SER A 470 3.36 -20.01 22.78
N GLU A 471 3.78 -20.98 23.61
CA GLU A 471 5.19 -21.43 23.71
C GLU A 471 5.76 -21.87 22.36
N ASP A 472 4.95 -22.54 21.54
CA ASP A 472 5.32 -22.99 20.18
C ASP A 472 5.22 -21.87 19.13
N LYS A 473 4.86 -20.64 19.51
CA LYS A 473 4.68 -19.44 18.66
C LYS A 473 3.74 -19.63 17.48
N LYS A 474 2.84 -20.62 17.53
CA LYS A 474 1.83 -20.87 16.49
C LYS A 474 0.56 -20.07 16.67
N ASN A 475 0.28 -19.65 17.91
CA ASN A 475 -0.87 -18.81 18.25
C ASN A 475 -0.38 -17.48 18.79
N ILE A 476 -0.88 -16.39 18.25
CA ILE A 476 -0.51 -15.03 18.66
C ILE A 476 -1.79 -14.22 18.79
N LEU A 477 -1.99 -13.61 19.94
CA LEU A 477 -3.07 -12.67 20.21
C LEU A 477 -2.47 -11.28 20.43
N ARG A 478 -3.08 -10.27 19.79
CA ARG A 478 -2.75 -8.86 20.01
C ARG A 478 -4.02 -8.08 20.31
N VAL A 479 -3.94 -7.16 21.23
CA VAL A 479 -4.99 -6.20 21.55
C VAL A 479 -4.36 -4.81 21.42
N SER A 480 -4.95 -3.94 20.62
CA SER A 480 -4.50 -2.58 20.40
C SER A 480 -5.62 -1.62 20.73
N LEU A 481 -5.33 -0.63 21.56
CA LEU A 481 -6.24 0.47 21.91
C LEU A 481 -5.48 1.79 21.72
N GLY A 482 -6.16 2.79 21.20
CA GLY A 482 -5.55 4.09 21.01
C GLY A 482 -6.55 5.14 20.58
N THR A 483 -6.09 6.38 20.54
CA THR A 483 -6.84 7.52 20.01
C THR A 483 -6.16 8.03 18.74
N GLY A 484 -6.96 8.63 17.88
CA GLY A 484 -6.50 9.32 16.70
C GLY A 484 -7.08 10.72 16.61
N TYR A 485 -6.45 11.56 15.82
CA TYR A 485 -6.99 12.86 15.46
C TYR A 485 -6.65 13.21 14.02
N ARG A 486 -7.47 14.07 13.42
CA ARG A 486 -7.25 14.61 12.09
C ARG A 486 -7.68 16.08 12.05
N VAL A 487 -6.89 16.88 11.35
CA VAL A 487 -7.24 18.26 10.97
C VAL A 487 -7.62 18.21 9.50
N ALA A 488 -8.88 18.43 9.19
CA ALA A 488 -9.39 18.36 7.83
C ALA A 488 -9.04 19.60 7.02
N ASN A 489 -8.85 19.39 5.72
CA ASN A 489 -8.91 20.44 4.71
C ASN A 489 -9.81 19.95 3.56
N VAL A 490 -11.03 20.45 3.53
CA VAL A 490 -12.11 19.97 2.64
C VAL A 490 -11.69 20.00 1.17
N PHE A 491 -11.02 21.07 0.74
CA PHE A 491 -10.60 21.26 -0.65
C PHE A 491 -9.45 20.35 -1.09
N THR A 492 -8.76 19.71 -0.17
CA THR A 492 -7.74 18.69 -0.49
C THR A 492 -8.27 17.28 -0.40
N GLU A 493 -9.46 17.07 0.15
CA GLU A 493 -9.97 15.76 0.55
C GLU A 493 -11.26 15.39 -0.19
N ASP A 494 -12.09 16.36 -0.53
CA ASP A 494 -13.34 16.16 -1.26
C ASP A 494 -13.27 16.78 -2.67
N HIS A 495 -13.31 15.88 -3.68
CA HIS A 495 -13.23 16.32 -5.07
C HIS A 495 -14.48 17.12 -5.51
N ALA A 496 -15.64 16.79 -4.98
CA ALA A 496 -16.88 17.51 -5.29
C ALA A 496 -16.79 18.99 -4.92
N ALA A 497 -16.00 19.35 -3.89
CA ALA A 497 -15.74 20.74 -3.50
C ALA A 497 -14.93 21.53 -4.54
N LEU A 498 -14.24 20.85 -5.48
CA LEU A 498 -13.36 21.48 -6.47
C LEU A 498 -14.04 21.74 -7.81
N THR A 499 -15.09 21.01 -8.14
CA THR A 499 -15.71 21.05 -9.47
C THR A 499 -16.39 22.37 -9.80
N GLY A 500 -16.71 23.18 -8.77
CA GLY A 500 -17.46 24.43 -8.92
C GLY A 500 -18.93 24.24 -9.30
N ALA A 501 -19.42 23.00 -9.36
CA ALA A 501 -20.81 22.70 -9.62
C ALA A 501 -21.73 23.17 -8.48
N ARG A 502 -21.22 23.23 -7.25
CA ARG A 502 -21.94 23.68 -6.06
C ARG A 502 -21.07 24.64 -5.25
N GLU A 503 -21.72 25.59 -4.55
CA GLU A 503 -21.04 26.49 -3.62
C GLU A 503 -20.59 25.72 -2.37
N VAL A 504 -19.32 25.84 -1.98
CA VAL A 504 -18.81 25.22 -0.74
C VAL A 504 -19.00 26.18 0.42
N VAL A 505 -19.70 25.74 1.46
CA VAL A 505 -20.00 26.53 2.66
C VAL A 505 -19.45 25.80 3.89
N LEU A 506 -18.60 26.46 4.67
CA LEU A 506 -18.16 26.02 5.99
C LEU A 506 -19.03 26.73 7.04
N LEU A 507 -19.88 25.99 7.78
CA LEU A 507 -20.80 26.59 8.76
C LEU A 507 -20.08 27.14 9.99
N SER A 508 -18.94 26.55 10.35
CA SER A 508 -18.16 26.93 11.52
C SER A 508 -16.67 26.73 11.25
N ASP A 509 -15.80 27.21 12.16
CA ASP A 509 -14.41 26.78 12.20
C ASP A 509 -14.38 25.28 12.51
N LEU A 510 -13.97 24.46 11.52
CA LEU A 510 -13.95 23.01 11.67
C LEU A 510 -12.97 22.59 12.76
N ASN A 511 -13.49 21.93 13.81
CA ASN A 511 -12.66 21.39 14.88
C ASN A 511 -11.96 20.12 14.44
N PRO A 512 -10.76 19.81 14.94
CA PRO A 512 -10.11 18.55 14.66
C PRO A 512 -10.99 17.37 15.04
N GLU A 513 -11.11 16.41 14.15
CA GLU A 513 -11.80 15.16 14.44
C GLU A 513 -11.00 14.33 15.44
N THR A 514 -11.72 13.70 16.36
CA THR A 514 -11.11 12.84 17.37
C THR A 514 -11.76 11.45 17.35
N SER A 515 -10.94 10.41 17.51
CA SER A 515 -11.41 9.03 17.48
C SER A 515 -10.86 8.19 18.61
N TYR A 516 -11.64 7.15 18.98
CA TYR A 516 -11.24 6.04 19.84
C TYR A 516 -11.21 4.76 19.02
N ASN A 517 -10.10 4.05 19.08
CA ASN A 517 -9.85 2.89 18.23
C ASN A 517 -9.52 1.67 19.07
N GLY A 518 -10.12 0.54 18.73
CA GLY A 518 -9.84 -0.77 19.29
C GLY A 518 -9.64 -1.82 18.19
N ASN A 519 -8.63 -2.68 18.36
CA ASN A 519 -8.38 -3.79 17.46
C ASN A 519 -7.95 -5.02 18.27
N ILE A 520 -8.54 -6.18 17.95
CA ILE A 520 -8.13 -7.49 18.46
C ILE A 520 -7.70 -8.33 17.27
N ASN A 521 -6.44 -8.74 17.26
CA ASN A 521 -5.84 -9.54 16.19
C ASN A 521 -5.42 -10.90 16.72
N TYR A 522 -5.79 -11.97 16.01
CA TYR A 522 -5.39 -13.33 16.32
C TYR A 522 -4.79 -14.03 15.11
N VAL A 523 -3.56 -14.52 15.27
CA VAL A 523 -2.84 -15.28 14.24
C VAL A 523 -2.70 -16.73 14.68
N LYS A 524 -3.09 -17.65 13.80
CA LYS A 524 -2.90 -19.09 13.98
C LYS A 524 -2.11 -19.67 12.81
N LYS A 525 -1.03 -20.38 13.12
CA LYS A 525 -0.21 -21.10 12.15
C LYS A 525 -0.38 -22.60 12.32
N MET A 526 -0.68 -23.27 11.23
CA MET A 526 -0.86 -24.70 11.18
C MET A 526 0.10 -25.31 10.14
N PHE A 527 0.77 -26.37 10.55
CA PHE A 527 1.67 -27.12 9.70
C PHE A 527 1.18 -28.56 9.66
N THR A 528 0.98 -29.11 8.48
CA THR A 528 0.56 -30.51 8.35
C THR A 528 1.74 -31.39 7.96
N LYS A 529 1.57 -32.71 8.11
CA LYS A 529 2.60 -33.69 7.72
C LYS A 529 2.90 -33.72 6.22
N ASN A 530 2.02 -33.15 5.39
CA ASN A 530 2.13 -33.12 3.92
C ASN A 530 2.69 -31.80 3.40
N ASP A 531 3.48 -31.05 4.21
CA ASP A 531 4.10 -29.76 3.85
C ASP A 531 3.10 -28.64 3.52
N LEU A 532 1.84 -28.79 3.92
CA LEU A 532 0.88 -27.71 3.86
C LEU A 532 1.12 -26.74 5.04
N LEU A 533 1.44 -25.48 4.72
CA LEU A 533 1.43 -24.37 5.66
C LEU A 533 0.11 -23.61 5.49
N LEU A 534 -0.63 -23.45 6.57
CA LEU A 534 -1.80 -22.58 6.64
C LEU A 534 -1.59 -21.57 7.77
N SER A 535 -1.64 -20.29 7.44
CA SER A 535 -1.69 -19.19 8.41
C SER A 535 -3.03 -18.48 8.29
N ILE A 536 -3.70 -18.30 9.42
CA ILE A 536 -4.93 -17.51 9.53
C ILE A 536 -4.59 -16.29 10.37
N ASP A 537 -4.86 -15.10 9.86
CA ASP A 537 -4.67 -13.82 10.55
C ASP A 537 -6.00 -13.08 10.57
N SER A 538 -6.66 -13.02 11.72
CA SER A 538 -8.00 -12.46 11.87
C SER A 538 -7.98 -11.25 12.79
N SER A 539 -8.77 -10.23 12.46
CA SER A 539 -8.90 -9.00 13.26
C SER A 539 -10.36 -8.62 13.44
N VAL A 540 -10.69 -8.14 14.63
CA VAL A 540 -11.93 -7.41 14.92
C VAL A 540 -11.53 -5.97 15.19
N PHE A 541 -12.18 -5.02 14.51
CA PHE A 541 -11.85 -3.61 14.65
C PHE A 541 -13.10 -2.77 14.97
N TYR A 542 -12.86 -1.69 15.70
CA TYR A 542 -13.87 -0.71 16.09
C TYR A 542 -13.23 0.67 16.17
N THR A 543 -13.76 1.63 15.44
CA THR A 543 -13.37 3.04 15.48
C THR A 543 -14.61 3.90 15.71
N TYR A 544 -14.56 4.75 16.71
CA TYR A 544 -15.63 5.67 17.10
C TYR A 544 -15.14 7.10 17.00
N PHE A 545 -15.90 7.95 16.33
CA PHE A 545 -15.65 9.39 16.19
C PHE A 545 -16.70 10.19 16.95
N ASN A 546 -16.26 11.20 17.71
CA ASN A 546 -17.15 12.11 18.40
C ASN A 546 -17.71 13.21 17.49
N ASN A 547 -16.91 13.66 16.50
CA ASN A 547 -17.13 14.89 15.78
C ASN A 547 -16.56 14.79 14.34
N LYS A 548 -16.88 13.69 13.64
CA LYS A 548 -16.50 13.53 12.22
C LYS A 548 -17.00 14.73 11.43
N ILE A 549 -16.22 15.22 10.47
CA ILE A 549 -16.64 16.22 9.51
C ILE A 549 -17.34 15.48 8.37
N ILE A 550 -18.55 15.90 8.04
CA ILE A 550 -19.35 15.32 6.97
C ILE A 550 -19.88 16.44 6.05
N PRO A 551 -19.93 16.17 4.74
CA PRO A 551 -20.63 17.02 3.79
C PRO A 551 -22.15 16.79 3.88
N ASP A 552 -22.92 17.87 3.80
CA ASP A 552 -24.36 17.85 3.60
C ASP A 552 -24.65 18.29 2.15
N TYR A 553 -25.09 17.37 1.34
CA TYR A 553 -25.44 17.57 -0.06
C TYR A 553 -26.94 17.79 -0.29
N ASP A 554 -27.77 17.60 0.75
CA ASP A 554 -29.23 17.45 0.66
C ASP A 554 -29.98 18.69 1.12
N THR A 555 -29.46 19.43 2.11
CA THR A 555 -30.13 20.62 2.66
C THR A 555 -30.30 21.73 1.63
N ASP A 556 -29.31 21.93 0.72
CA ASP A 556 -29.39 22.88 -0.39
C ASP A 556 -28.65 22.28 -1.59
N THR A 557 -29.40 21.94 -2.64
CA THR A 557 -28.85 21.26 -3.83
C THR A 557 -27.83 22.12 -4.61
N SER A 558 -27.79 23.46 -4.36
CA SER A 558 -26.79 24.35 -4.94
C SER A 558 -25.51 24.46 -4.12
N LYS A 559 -25.45 23.81 -2.92
CA LYS A 559 -24.34 23.93 -1.98
C LYS A 559 -23.84 22.57 -1.53
N ILE A 560 -22.60 22.58 -1.04
CA ILE A 560 -22.03 21.51 -0.21
C ILE A 560 -21.69 22.16 1.12
N ILE A 561 -22.38 21.74 2.19
CA ILE A 561 -22.25 22.36 3.51
C ILE A 561 -21.42 21.42 4.39
N TYR A 562 -20.29 21.90 4.90
CA TYR A 562 -19.44 21.13 5.81
C TYR A 562 -19.55 21.63 7.24
N ASP A 563 -19.71 20.69 8.17
CA ASP A 563 -19.68 20.97 9.61
C ASP A 563 -19.18 19.73 10.38
N ASN A 564 -18.81 19.93 11.64
CA ASN A 564 -18.57 18.82 12.54
C ASN A 564 -19.91 18.16 12.92
N LEU A 565 -19.99 16.86 12.81
CA LEU A 565 -21.17 16.04 13.12
C LEU A 565 -21.65 16.29 14.56
N SER A 566 -22.89 16.71 14.72
CA SER A 566 -23.57 16.78 16.03
C SER A 566 -24.13 15.43 16.43
N GLY A 567 -23.24 14.45 16.61
CA GLY A 567 -23.58 13.04 16.84
C GLY A 567 -22.33 12.19 16.95
N TYR A 568 -22.32 11.03 16.32
CA TYR A 568 -21.13 10.17 16.28
C TYR A 568 -21.06 9.35 14.99
N ALA A 569 -19.86 8.93 14.61
CA ALA A 569 -19.67 7.99 13.51
C ALA A 569 -18.90 6.76 13.98
N VAL A 570 -19.17 5.63 13.34
CA VAL A 570 -18.57 4.33 13.69
C VAL A 570 -18.13 3.60 12.43
N SER A 571 -16.90 3.06 12.46
CA SER A 571 -16.45 1.99 11.58
C SER A 571 -16.18 0.74 12.43
N GLN A 572 -16.80 -0.38 12.09
CA GLN A 572 -16.63 -1.64 12.81
C GLN A 572 -16.68 -2.84 11.88
N GLY A 573 -15.95 -3.89 12.23
CA GLY A 573 -15.97 -5.09 11.40
C GLY A 573 -15.04 -6.19 11.86
N ILE A 574 -15.02 -7.24 11.06
CA ILE A 574 -14.15 -8.39 11.20
C ILE A 574 -13.46 -8.66 9.87
N SER A 575 -12.18 -8.94 9.91
CA SER A 575 -11.39 -9.36 8.75
C SER A 575 -10.63 -10.66 9.03
N ALA A 576 -10.39 -11.46 8.00
CA ALA A 576 -9.59 -12.67 8.08
C ALA A 576 -8.75 -12.82 6.81
N ASN A 577 -7.46 -13.06 6.97
CA ASN A 577 -6.52 -13.35 5.90
C ASN A 577 -6.05 -14.80 6.02
N PHE A 578 -5.95 -15.49 4.90
CA PHE A 578 -5.50 -16.88 4.77
C PHE A 578 -4.25 -16.90 3.89
N ASP A 579 -3.14 -17.39 4.41
CA ASP A 579 -1.92 -17.65 3.64
C ASP A 579 -1.70 -19.17 3.62
N ILE A 580 -1.85 -19.75 2.42
CA ILE A 580 -1.77 -21.17 2.19
C ILE A 580 -0.59 -21.43 1.24
N VAL A 581 0.36 -22.24 1.68
CA VAL A 581 1.48 -22.70 0.86
C VAL A 581 1.49 -24.20 0.83
N PHE A 582 1.37 -24.76 -0.35
CA PHE A 582 1.42 -26.21 -0.58
C PHE A 582 2.24 -26.51 -1.82
N LYS A 583 3.47 -26.95 -1.64
CA LYS A 583 4.45 -27.16 -2.72
C LYS A 583 4.59 -25.86 -3.55
N GLU A 584 4.35 -25.94 -4.85
CA GLU A 584 4.45 -24.86 -5.81
C GLU A 584 3.22 -23.92 -5.79
N LEU A 585 2.14 -24.33 -5.10
CA LEU A 585 0.91 -23.54 -4.96
C LEU A 585 1.00 -22.57 -3.79
N LYS A 586 0.72 -21.32 -4.05
CA LYS A 586 0.57 -20.28 -3.03
C LYS A 586 -0.78 -19.59 -3.20
N ILE A 587 -1.55 -19.52 -2.10
CA ILE A 587 -2.84 -18.82 -2.06
C ILE A 587 -2.79 -17.79 -0.94
N LEU A 588 -3.05 -16.54 -1.27
CA LEU A 588 -3.38 -15.48 -0.36
C LEU A 588 -4.85 -15.14 -0.58
N ALA A 589 -5.68 -15.29 0.44
CA ALA A 589 -7.10 -14.93 0.36
C ALA A 589 -7.47 -14.10 1.58
N GLY A 590 -8.40 -13.18 1.42
CA GLY A 590 -8.88 -12.35 2.51
C GLY A 590 -10.36 -12.07 2.39
N VAL A 591 -11.02 -11.94 3.52
CA VAL A 591 -12.43 -11.53 3.62
C VAL A 591 -12.57 -10.48 4.71
N THR A 592 -13.41 -9.48 4.45
CA THR A 592 -13.78 -8.46 5.44
C THR A 592 -15.28 -8.26 5.41
N ALA A 593 -15.88 -8.26 6.60
CA ALA A 593 -17.27 -7.84 6.79
C ALA A 593 -17.27 -6.62 7.71
N MET A 594 -17.92 -5.53 7.29
CA MET A 594 -17.87 -4.27 8.02
C MET A 594 -19.17 -3.46 7.90
N GLU A 595 -19.34 -2.53 8.81
CA GLU A 595 -20.39 -1.52 8.76
C GLU A 595 -19.80 -0.17 9.15
N VAL A 596 -19.99 0.84 8.29
CA VAL A 596 -19.58 2.22 8.53
C VAL A 596 -20.83 3.09 8.47
N PHE A 597 -21.04 3.89 9.51
CA PHE A 597 -22.25 4.71 9.63
C PHE A 597 -22.02 5.92 10.54
N SER A 598 -22.83 6.96 10.35
CA SER A 598 -23.01 8.07 11.25
C SER A 598 -24.38 8.02 11.93
N VAL A 599 -24.49 8.70 13.07
CA VAL A 599 -25.76 8.89 13.77
C VAL A 599 -25.87 10.37 14.13
N GLN A 600 -26.87 11.02 13.56
CA GLN A 600 -27.21 12.43 13.84
C GLN A 600 -28.71 12.54 14.11
N ASN A 601 -29.12 13.28 15.13
CA ASN A 601 -30.53 13.44 15.52
C ASN A 601 -31.29 12.10 15.68
N SER A 602 -30.60 11.04 16.15
CA SER A 602 -31.12 9.67 16.26
C SER A 602 -31.40 8.98 14.92
N VAL A 603 -31.04 9.55 13.80
CA VAL A 603 -31.08 8.90 12.49
C VAL A 603 -29.74 8.27 12.24
N LYS A 604 -29.75 6.98 11.83
CA LYS A 604 -28.55 6.23 11.46
C LYS A 604 -28.43 6.20 9.93
N GLU A 605 -27.35 6.74 9.42
CA GLU A 605 -27.02 6.75 8.01
C GLU A 605 -25.75 5.95 7.74
N ARG A 606 -25.79 5.10 6.73
CA ARG A 606 -24.61 4.36 6.29
C ARG A 606 -23.76 5.22 5.36
N GLN A 607 -22.45 5.09 5.49
CA GLN A 607 -21.50 5.73 4.58
C GLN A 607 -21.73 5.21 3.16
N GLU A 608 -21.85 6.13 2.21
CA GLU A 608 -21.93 5.85 0.79
C GLU A 608 -20.63 5.23 0.26
N LEU A 609 -20.71 4.61 -0.91
CA LEU A 609 -19.59 3.98 -1.60
C LEU A 609 -18.77 3.02 -0.72
N THR A 610 -19.41 2.47 0.33
CA THR A 610 -18.76 1.56 1.28
C THR A 610 -19.50 0.22 1.30
N GLU A 611 -18.78 -0.83 0.95
CA GLU A 611 -19.29 -2.20 0.95
C GLU A 611 -19.43 -2.77 2.36
N ARG A 612 -20.40 -3.70 2.55
CA ARG A 612 -20.52 -4.49 3.79
C ARG A 612 -19.62 -5.72 3.80
N PHE A 613 -19.33 -6.24 2.63
CA PHE A 613 -18.49 -7.42 2.48
C PHE A 613 -17.54 -7.22 1.31
N THR A 614 -16.28 -7.57 1.52
CA THR A 614 -15.27 -7.67 0.47
C THR A 614 -14.48 -8.96 0.60
N GLY A 615 -14.13 -9.54 -0.53
CA GLY A 615 -13.22 -10.66 -0.62
C GLY A 615 -12.11 -10.37 -1.59
N THR A 616 -10.89 -10.85 -1.30
CA THR A 616 -9.73 -10.72 -2.19
C THR A 616 -9.01 -12.05 -2.28
N TRP A 617 -8.35 -12.32 -3.41
CA TRP A 617 -7.51 -13.50 -3.57
C TRP A 617 -6.34 -13.24 -4.52
N SER A 618 -5.26 -13.99 -4.28
CA SER A 618 -4.11 -14.11 -5.17
C SER A 618 -3.65 -15.58 -5.11
N ILE A 619 -3.81 -16.30 -6.22
CA ILE A 619 -3.48 -17.71 -6.36
C ILE A 619 -2.37 -17.82 -7.38
N GLY A 620 -1.19 -18.29 -6.95
CA GLY A 620 -0.03 -18.47 -7.78
C GLY A 620 0.41 -19.94 -7.82
N TYR A 621 0.73 -20.45 -9.01
CA TYR A 621 1.30 -21.76 -9.21
C TYR A 621 2.58 -21.66 -10.06
N ASN A 622 3.68 -22.26 -9.58
CA ASN A 622 4.95 -22.27 -10.29
C ASN A 622 5.22 -23.64 -10.90
N PHE A 623 5.52 -23.68 -12.17
CA PHE A 623 6.06 -24.84 -12.89
C PHE A 623 7.57 -24.65 -13.00
N ASP A 624 8.30 -24.97 -11.93
CA ASP A 624 9.73 -24.67 -11.81
C ASP A 624 10.55 -25.35 -12.90
N ASP A 625 10.21 -26.57 -13.31
CA ASP A 625 10.91 -27.34 -14.35
C ASP A 625 10.95 -26.62 -15.71
N ILE A 626 9.93 -25.85 -16.01
CA ILE A 626 9.83 -25.13 -17.28
C ILE A 626 9.93 -23.61 -17.10
N GLY A 627 10.13 -23.12 -15.86
CA GLY A 627 10.23 -21.69 -15.57
C GLY A 627 8.96 -20.90 -15.93
N LEU A 628 7.78 -21.49 -15.77
CA LEU A 628 6.48 -20.86 -16.02
C LEU A 628 5.77 -20.65 -14.68
N SER A 629 5.11 -19.52 -14.52
CA SER A 629 4.16 -19.31 -13.41
C SER A 629 2.83 -18.78 -13.93
N ILE A 630 1.77 -19.15 -13.22
CA ILE A 630 0.41 -18.66 -13.44
C ILE A 630 -0.03 -17.98 -12.16
N ASP A 631 -0.50 -16.74 -12.28
CA ASP A 631 -1.07 -15.96 -11.18
C ASP A 631 -2.51 -15.58 -11.53
N TYR A 632 -3.45 -15.90 -10.63
CA TYR A 632 -4.85 -15.51 -10.73
C TYR A 632 -5.20 -14.66 -9.52
N THR A 633 -5.60 -13.41 -9.77
CA THR A 633 -5.91 -12.43 -8.73
C THR A 633 -7.32 -11.89 -8.91
N GLY A 634 -7.93 -11.45 -7.81
CA GLY A 634 -9.23 -10.82 -7.92
C GLY A 634 -9.77 -10.31 -6.60
N ASN A 635 -10.90 -9.64 -6.71
CA ASN A 635 -11.69 -9.14 -5.60
C ASN A 635 -13.19 -9.30 -5.89
N ILE A 636 -13.99 -9.22 -4.84
CA ILE A 636 -15.45 -9.21 -4.91
C ILE A 636 -15.98 -8.22 -3.88
N TYR A 637 -16.99 -7.44 -4.25
CA TYR A 637 -17.63 -6.43 -3.41
C TYR A 637 -19.14 -6.66 -3.33
N SER A 638 -19.69 -6.51 -2.12
CA SER A 638 -21.14 -6.50 -1.92
C SER A 638 -21.73 -5.15 -2.33
N PRO A 639 -23.07 -5.06 -2.50
CA PRO A 639 -23.76 -3.81 -2.80
C PRO A 639 -23.40 -2.69 -1.81
N MET A 640 -23.13 -1.50 -2.37
CA MET A 640 -22.86 -0.24 -1.69
C MET A 640 -24.06 0.70 -1.87
N ILE A 641 -24.27 1.62 -0.94
CA ILE A 641 -25.16 2.77 -1.14
C ILE A 641 -24.43 3.72 -2.11
N LEU A 642 -25.14 4.20 -3.11
CA LEU A 642 -24.61 5.11 -4.12
C LEU A 642 -25.15 6.53 -3.87
N PRO A 643 -24.37 7.58 -4.17
CA PRO A 643 -24.85 8.95 -4.09
C PRO A 643 -25.97 9.15 -5.12
N THR A 644 -27.13 9.62 -4.66
CA THR A 644 -28.27 9.91 -5.52
C THR A 644 -28.75 11.34 -5.31
N GLN A 645 -29.34 11.93 -6.36
CA GLN A 645 -29.81 13.31 -6.35
C GLN A 645 -31.33 13.40 -6.10
N THR A 646 -31.90 12.45 -5.30
CA THR A 646 -33.33 12.44 -4.99
C THR A 646 -33.71 13.60 -4.08
N THR A 647 -34.69 14.41 -4.50
CA THR A 647 -35.31 15.49 -3.74
C THR A 647 -36.80 15.23 -3.54
N GLU A 648 -37.54 16.12 -2.83
CA GLU A 648 -39.00 16.01 -2.71
C GLU A 648 -39.71 16.03 -4.06
N ASP A 649 -39.18 16.79 -5.03
CA ASP A 649 -39.80 16.98 -6.35
C ASP A 649 -39.14 16.17 -7.46
N PHE A 650 -38.03 15.50 -7.21
CA PHE A 650 -37.25 14.76 -8.21
C PHE A 650 -36.74 13.42 -7.65
N LEU A 651 -37.10 12.33 -8.35
CA LEU A 651 -36.59 11.00 -8.06
C LEU A 651 -35.44 10.68 -9.02
N ASP A 652 -34.25 10.48 -8.48
CA ASP A 652 -33.08 10.07 -9.26
C ASP A 652 -33.36 8.71 -9.94
N PRO A 653 -33.32 8.61 -11.28
CA PRO A 653 -33.55 7.37 -12.00
C PRO A 653 -32.40 6.36 -11.84
N ARG A 654 -31.23 6.79 -11.37
CA ARG A 654 -30.09 5.92 -11.17
C ARG A 654 -30.30 5.00 -9.96
N PRO A 655 -29.72 3.79 -9.95
CA PRO A 655 -29.78 2.90 -8.80
C PRO A 655 -29.19 3.53 -7.52
N SER A 656 -29.90 3.42 -6.41
CA SER A 656 -29.39 3.83 -5.10
C SER A 656 -28.42 2.82 -4.47
N LYS A 657 -28.18 1.68 -5.14
CA LYS A 657 -27.23 0.64 -4.69
C LYS A 657 -26.54 -0.01 -5.87
N SER A 658 -25.24 -0.24 -5.71
CA SER A 658 -24.50 -1.06 -6.67
C SER A 658 -24.93 -2.52 -6.64
N PRO A 659 -24.74 -3.30 -7.70
CA PRO A 659 -24.83 -4.76 -7.66
C PRO A 659 -23.65 -5.37 -6.89
N TRP A 660 -23.66 -6.69 -6.71
CA TRP A 660 -22.43 -7.46 -6.46
C TRP A 660 -21.57 -7.43 -7.71
N PHE A 661 -20.27 -7.18 -7.55
CA PHE A 661 -19.35 -7.24 -8.66
C PHE A 661 -17.98 -7.80 -8.26
N SER A 662 -17.24 -8.28 -9.25
CA SER A 662 -15.93 -8.90 -9.06
C SER A 662 -15.00 -8.51 -10.21
N ILE A 663 -13.79 -8.09 -9.88
CA ILE A 663 -12.73 -7.83 -10.85
C ILE A 663 -11.69 -8.94 -10.73
N GLN A 664 -11.43 -9.63 -11.83
CA GLN A 664 -10.56 -10.80 -11.87
C GLN A 664 -9.48 -10.63 -12.94
N ASN A 665 -8.28 -11.08 -12.63
CA ASN A 665 -7.14 -10.93 -13.52
C ASN A 665 -6.36 -12.25 -13.58
N ILE A 666 -5.78 -12.55 -14.72
CA ILE A 666 -4.91 -13.70 -14.91
C ILE A 666 -3.60 -13.27 -15.59
N GLN A 667 -2.49 -13.78 -15.12
CA GLN A 667 -1.16 -13.56 -15.68
C GLN A 667 -0.41 -14.87 -15.85
N LEU A 668 0.27 -15.00 -16.98
CA LEU A 668 1.31 -16.00 -17.19
C LEU A 668 2.66 -15.30 -17.25
N THR A 669 3.65 -15.88 -16.56
CA THR A 669 5.02 -15.35 -16.56
C THR A 669 5.98 -16.46 -16.94
N LYS A 670 6.80 -16.23 -17.97
CA LYS A 670 7.85 -17.15 -18.44
C LYS A 670 9.21 -16.56 -18.13
N LYS A 671 10.01 -17.28 -17.35
CA LYS A 671 11.43 -16.97 -17.14
C LYS A 671 12.26 -17.41 -18.34
N ILE A 672 13.17 -16.54 -18.78
CA ILE A 672 14.11 -16.76 -19.87
C ILE A 672 15.52 -16.52 -19.29
N GLY A 673 16.21 -17.59 -18.94
CA GLY A 673 17.42 -17.50 -18.14
C GLY A 673 17.17 -16.97 -16.73
N ASP A 674 18.19 -16.38 -16.11
CA ASP A 674 18.11 -15.88 -14.74
C ASP A 674 17.73 -14.38 -14.67
N GLU A 675 17.82 -13.66 -15.78
CA GLU A 675 17.74 -12.21 -15.83
C GLU A 675 16.45 -11.66 -16.43
N MET A 676 15.72 -12.45 -17.22
CA MET A 676 14.57 -11.95 -17.99
C MET A 676 13.29 -12.74 -17.69
N GLU A 677 12.18 -12.01 -17.57
CA GLU A 677 10.83 -12.55 -17.49
C GLU A 677 9.98 -11.92 -18.60
N LEU A 678 9.30 -12.74 -19.41
CA LEU A 678 8.19 -12.30 -20.25
C LEU A 678 6.89 -12.62 -19.54
N TYR A 679 5.95 -11.68 -19.54
CA TYR A 679 4.66 -11.91 -18.94
C TYR A 679 3.54 -11.31 -19.80
N PHE A 680 2.41 -11.97 -19.77
CA PHE A 680 1.20 -11.52 -20.46
C PHE A 680 -0.03 -11.99 -19.69
N GLY A 681 -1.15 -11.34 -19.91
CA GLY A 681 -2.37 -11.69 -19.21
C GLY A 681 -3.57 -10.86 -19.62
N ILE A 682 -4.62 -11.02 -18.85
CA ILE A 682 -5.88 -10.31 -19.03
C ILE A 682 -6.29 -9.70 -17.71
N LYS A 683 -6.62 -8.42 -17.72
CA LYS A 683 -7.25 -7.68 -16.63
C LYS A 683 -8.74 -7.60 -16.86
N ASN A 684 -9.49 -7.58 -15.76
CA ASN A 684 -10.95 -7.58 -15.76
C ASN A 684 -11.53 -8.69 -16.67
N LEU A 685 -11.17 -9.94 -16.35
CA LEU A 685 -11.49 -11.14 -17.15
C LEU A 685 -12.99 -11.33 -17.37
N LEU A 686 -13.82 -10.81 -16.47
CA LEU A 686 -15.27 -10.87 -16.57
C LEU A 686 -15.87 -9.75 -17.43
N ASP A 687 -15.04 -8.82 -17.91
CA ASP A 687 -15.44 -7.62 -18.68
C ASP A 687 -16.49 -6.78 -17.94
N TRP A 688 -16.44 -6.78 -16.61
CA TRP A 688 -17.46 -6.11 -15.82
C TRP A 688 -17.18 -4.62 -15.71
N THR A 689 -18.21 -3.82 -15.95
CA THR A 689 -18.19 -2.35 -15.83
C THR A 689 -19.50 -1.87 -15.17
N PRO A 690 -19.50 -0.69 -14.52
CA PRO A 690 -20.72 -0.17 -13.91
C PRO A 690 -21.90 0.02 -14.86
N TRP A 691 -21.66 0.44 -16.10
CA TRP A 691 -22.73 0.72 -17.08
C TRP A 691 -23.42 -0.55 -17.61
N GLU A 692 -22.72 -1.69 -17.73
CA GLU A 692 -23.34 -2.94 -18.16
C GLU A 692 -24.30 -3.55 -17.14
N SER A 693 -24.18 -3.16 -15.88
CA SER A 693 -24.99 -3.71 -14.80
C SER A 693 -26.42 -3.16 -14.71
N LEU A 694 -26.78 -2.21 -15.58
CA LEU A 694 -28.04 -1.47 -15.58
C LEU A 694 -28.89 -1.88 -16.78
N GLU A 695 -29.46 -3.10 -16.76
CA GLU A 695 -30.37 -3.55 -17.83
C GLU A 695 -31.43 -2.49 -18.18
N GLY A 696 -31.31 -1.85 -19.34
CA GLY A 696 -32.30 -0.95 -19.92
C GLY A 696 -32.24 0.51 -19.42
N LEU A 697 -31.27 0.90 -18.60
CA LEU A 697 -31.02 2.29 -18.23
C LEU A 697 -29.59 2.67 -18.66
N PRO A 698 -29.38 3.80 -19.33
CA PRO A 698 -28.03 4.28 -19.58
C PRO A 698 -27.34 4.56 -18.22
N TYR A 699 -26.04 4.26 -18.11
CA TYR A 699 -25.24 4.71 -16.99
C TYR A 699 -25.10 6.22 -17.06
N LEU A 700 -25.86 6.92 -16.22
CA LEU A 700 -25.98 8.37 -16.26
C LEU A 700 -24.98 9.09 -15.34
N GLY A 701 -23.91 8.41 -14.90
CA GLY A 701 -22.93 8.98 -13.99
C GLY A 701 -22.18 10.18 -14.57
N ASN A 702 -21.88 10.13 -15.87
CA ASN A 702 -21.06 11.14 -16.56
C ASN A 702 -21.79 11.86 -17.70
N THR A 703 -23.03 11.48 -18.01
CA THR A 703 -23.71 11.84 -19.26
C THR A 703 -24.27 13.26 -19.33
N ASN A 704 -24.16 14.03 -18.26
CA ASN A 704 -24.70 15.39 -18.23
C ASN A 704 -23.55 16.40 -18.34
N ASP A 705 -23.30 16.89 -19.55
CA ASP A 705 -22.40 18.02 -19.75
C ASP A 705 -22.88 19.20 -18.86
N PRO A 706 -22.09 19.68 -17.90
CA PRO A 706 -22.48 20.78 -17.02
C PRO A 706 -22.75 22.09 -17.77
N PHE A 707 -22.32 22.23 -19.02
CA PHE A 707 -22.58 23.38 -19.88
C PHE A 707 -23.87 23.27 -20.70
N GLU A 708 -24.45 22.07 -20.82
CA GLU A 708 -25.68 21.80 -21.56
C GLU A 708 -26.93 21.64 -20.67
N GLN A 709 -26.98 22.28 -19.51
CA GLN A 709 -28.01 22.11 -18.47
C GLN A 709 -29.48 22.11 -18.92
N ASN A 710 -29.80 22.53 -20.12
CA ASN A 710 -31.16 22.59 -20.64
C ASN A 710 -31.58 21.38 -21.45
N THR A 711 -30.74 20.41 -21.70
CA THR A 711 -30.96 19.27 -22.59
C THR A 711 -31.01 17.90 -21.94
N THR A 712 -30.76 17.84 -20.60
CA THR A 712 -30.76 16.55 -19.89
C THR A 712 -32.17 15.98 -19.80
N PRO A 713 -32.44 14.78 -20.34
CA PRO A 713 -33.77 14.19 -20.37
C PRO A 713 -34.37 13.94 -19.00
N ASN A 714 -33.56 13.96 -17.95
CA ASN A 714 -33.91 13.44 -16.63
C ASN A 714 -33.69 14.44 -15.47
N SER A 715 -33.40 15.72 -15.73
CA SER A 715 -33.17 16.76 -14.70
C SER A 715 -32.01 16.47 -13.70
N LEU A 716 -31.12 15.53 -14.03
CA LEU A 716 -29.92 15.25 -13.22
C LEU A 716 -28.91 16.40 -13.39
N VAL A 717 -28.30 16.79 -12.28
CA VAL A 717 -27.14 17.68 -12.28
C VAL A 717 -25.89 16.86 -12.54
N PHE A 718 -24.88 17.44 -13.16
CA PHE A 718 -23.55 16.84 -13.33
C PHE A 718 -23.00 16.27 -12.01
N ASP A 719 -22.62 15.02 -12.00
CA ASP A 719 -22.24 14.30 -10.79
C ASP A 719 -21.04 13.34 -11.02
N PRO A 720 -19.81 13.84 -10.90
CA PRO A 720 -18.61 13.01 -11.07
C PRO A 720 -18.39 12.03 -9.92
N ALA A 721 -19.13 12.13 -8.80
CA ALA A 721 -18.98 11.27 -7.64
C ALA A 721 -19.76 9.94 -7.75
N TYR A 722 -20.68 9.81 -8.71
CA TYR A 722 -21.42 8.58 -8.95
C TYR A 722 -20.54 7.54 -9.65
N VAL A 723 -19.54 7.00 -8.92
CA VAL A 723 -18.60 6.00 -9.42
C VAL A 723 -18.31 4.96 -8.34
N TYR A 724 -18.49 3.68 -8.61
CA TYR A 724 -18.32 2.62 -7.63
C TYR A 724 -17.47 1.43 -8.09
N GLY A 725 -17.05 1.43 -9.33
CA GLY A 725 -16.23 0.38 -9.95
C GLY A 725 -15.34 0.93 -11.06
N PRO A 726 -14.49 0.10 -11.66
CA PRO A 726 -13.63 0.54 -12.75
C PRO A 726 -14.45 0.78 -14.02
N ASN A 727 -14.21 1.89 -14.69
CA ASN A 727 -14.74 2.17 -16.01
C ASN A 727 -13.95 1.45 -17.12
N GLN A 728 -12.95 0.68 -16.78
CA GLN A 728 -12.14 -0.09 -17.72
C GLN A 728 -12.64 -1.53 -17.81
N GLY A 729 -13.16 -1.90 -18.98
CA GLY A 729 -13.52 -3.27 -19.34
C GLY A 729 -12.31 -4.21 -19.44
N ILE A 730 -12.50 -5.33 -20.14
CA ILE A 730 -11.45 -6.33 -20.36
C ILE A 730 -10.24 -5.75 -21.11
N ARG A 731 -9.03 -6.06 -20.66
CA ARG A 731 -7.78 -5.60 -21.27
C ARG A 731 -6.73 -6.69 -21.27
N GLY A 732 -6.20 -6.99 -22.48
CA GLY A 732 -4.97 -7.76 -22.60
C GLY A 732 -3.76 -6.91 -22.21
N PHE A 733 -2.71 -7.51 -21.64
CA PHE A 733 -1.42 -6.86 -21.41
C PHE A 733 -0.26 -7.78 -21.75
N LEU A 734 0.86 -7.17 -22.14
CA LEU A 734 2.14 -7.84 -22.40
C LEU A 734 3.26 -7.01 -21.80
N GLY A 735 4.22 -7.67 -21.16
CA GLY A 735 5.36 -6.98 -20.60
C GLY A 735 6.62 -7.82 -20.52
N ILE A 736 7.73 -7.13 -20.28
CA ILE A 736 9.06 -7.69 -20.09
C ILE A 736 9.71 -7.12 -18.84
N ARG A 737 10.28 -8.00 -18.02
CA ARG A 737 11.13 -7.63 -16.89
C ARG A 737 12.53 -8.10 -17.14
N TYR A 738 13.48 -7.23 -16.83
CA TYR A 738 14.90 -7.52 -16.87
C TYR A 738 15.54 -7.18 -15.54
N THR A 739 16.38 -8.06 -15.01
CA THR A 739 17.08 -7.86 -13.73
C THR A 739 18.49 -8.37 -13.84
N LEU A 740 19.46 -7.48 -13.67
CA LEU A 740 20.89 -7.79 -13.62
C LEU A 740 21.39 -7.64 -12.18
N ASP A 741 21.67 -8.75 -11.51
CA ASP A 741 22.05 -8.76 -10.09
C ASP A 741 23.56 -8.59 -9.86
N LYS A 742 24.45 -9.08 -10.74
CA LYS A 742 25.92 -9.00 -10.64
C LYS A 742 26.59 -9.13 -12.03
#